data_4bb57cc4203877e174eb59f7da0b5c27
#
_entry.id   4bb57cc4203877e174eb59f7da0b5c27
#
_cell.length_a   1.000
_cell.length_b   1.000
_cell.length_c   1.000
_cell.angle_alpha   90.00
_cell.angle_beta   90.00
_cell.angle_gamma   90.00
#
_symmetry.space_group_name_H-M   'P 1'
#
loop_
_entity.id
_entity.type
_entity.pdbx_description
1 polymer ?
#
loop_
_entity_poly.entity_id
_entity_poly.type
_entity_poly.pdbx_seq_one_letter_code
_entity_poly.pdbx_strand_id
1 'polypeptide(L)'
;MLPGLKERLLGLINDPAYTPLKKEELALIFDIHPTEMPMFYNFLEELEEDGYIGKTKKGKIASPKSMGYFVGKFVAHRKGFGFVESDEEYTQDLFIPAADVNGAMHNDRVVAEITKPATDERRAEGAIIKVLEREITKVVGEFQSNKTFGFVIADEKKFNQDIYIPKKYFSGAKDGDKVVVQITIWPQAGRKPEGKIIEVLGPKGEKEVEILSIIRAHGLPEEFPKKVLEEAQKVAVPISQEEIDRRLDIRDLNIFTIDGEDAKDLDDAISIERLSNGNFKLGVHIADVTHYVHEKSKLDKEALKRSTSVYLVDTVIPMLPKTLSNGVCSLNPHEDKLTLSVFMEIDRKGNVKQYDIKETIINSKARMTYTEVSDILENDDEELKAKYSHVVEEFKTAEVLAKILMERRNRRGAIDFDFPEAKIILTPEGKVSDIKEYERRISNRIIEEFMLITNETVAEHYFWLNIPFVYRIHETPSAEKMQELGKFVSTFGYTIKGDLEEVHPKALQSIISAIKGKKEEEAISTIMLRSLKQARYSPECSGHFGLAAQYYSHFTSPIRRYPDLQIHRIMKEHLNNKINKKRQEQLVNIVDYASTQSSERERAADLAERDVKDYYKAVYMEDKVGEEFDGVVSSVTSFGMFIELPNTVEGLSRLANMGDDYYIYDEITYTIIGERTRKTYRIGDPVRIKVANVNVDLREIDFKILYKLEDRPQNEGEQQEQPFDDIEE
;
A
#
# COMPACT_ATOMS: atom_id res chain seq x y z
N MET A 1 -17.71 12.17 29.40
CA MET A 1 -18.74 11.40 28.68
C MET A 1 -18.55 9.91 28.99
N LEU A 2 -19.57 9.10 29.06
CA LEU A 2 -19.45 7.67 29.36
C LEU A 2 -18.65 6.97 28.26
N PRO A 3 -17.64 6.13 28.57
CA PRO A 3 -16.95 5.33 27.55
C PRO A 3 -17.94 4.46 26.78
N GLY A 4 -17.83 4.40 25.45
CA GLY A 4 -18.70 3.61 24.59
C GLY A 4 -20.12 4.17 24.38
N LEU A 5 -20.37 5.44 24.72
CA LEU A 5 -21.69 6.06 24.54
C LEU A 5 -22.06 6.19 23.06
N LYS A 6 -21.09 6.50 22.19
CA LYS A 6 -21.31 6.61 20.74
C LYS A 6 -21.79 5.30 20.16
N GLU A 7 -21.07 4.22 20.42
CA GLU A 7 -21.37 2.89 19.91
C GLU A 7 -22.74 2.39 20.39
N ARG A 8 -23.04 2.60 21.66
CA ARG A 8 -24.34 2.22 22.24
C ARG A 8 -25.51 3.03 21.65
N LEU A 9 -25.31 4.34 21.45
CA LEU A 9 -26.30 5.22 20.85
C LEU A 9 -26.55 4.86 19.38
N LEU A 10 -25.49 4.69 18.61
CA LEU A 10 -25.60 4.31 17.20
C LEU A 10 -26.17 2.90 17.04
N GLY A 11 -25.80 1.95 17.90
CA GLY A 11 -26.39 0.63 17.96
C GLY A 11 -27.90 0.67 18.18
N LEU A 12 -28.39 1.51 19.10
CA LEU A 12 -29.82 1.72 19.33
C LEU A 12 -30.51 2.35 18.12
N ILE A 13 -29.94 3.42 17.54
CA ILE A 13 -30.57 4.18 16.45
C ILE A 13 -30.61 3.39 15.13
N ASN A 14 -29.66 2.48 14.91
CA ASN A 14 -29.59 1.62 13.74
C ASN A 14 -30.36 0.30 13.90
N ASP A 15 -30.91 0.02 15.09
CA ASP A 15 -31.76 -1.15 15.30
C ASP A 15 -33.02 -1.06 14.42
N PRO A 16 -33.39 -2.09 13.63
CA PRO A 16 -34.60 -2.08 12.81
C PRO A 16 -35.90 -1.82 13.59
N ALA A 17 -35.94 -2.12 14.89
CA ALA A 17 -37.06 -1.90 15.77
C ALA A 17 -37.10 -0.49 16.36
N TYR A 18 -36.07 0.33 16.13
CA TYR A 18 -35.98 1.68 16.70
C TYR A 18 -37.03 2.61 16.09
N THR A 19 -37.75 3.30 16.95
CA THR A 19 -38.65 4.39 16.56
C THR A 19 -38.05 5.73 16.91
N PRO A 20 -38.01 6.73 15.97
CA PRO A 20 -37.37 8.02 16.22
C PRO A 20 -37.83 8.69 17.52
N LEU A 21 -36.88 9.06 18.37
CA LEU A 21 -37.08 9.66 19.69
C LEU A 21 -36.55 11.10 19.73
N LYS A 22 -37.07 11.91 20.65
CA LYS A 22 -36.53 13.23 20.93
C LYS A 22 -35.24 13.11 21.75
N LYS A 23 -34.40 14.16 21.72
CA LYS A 23 -33.15 14.20 22.49
C LYS A 23 -33.36 14.02 23.99
N GLU A 24 -34.48 14.53 24.53
CA GLU A 24 -34.86 14.38 25.93
C GLU A 24 -35.18 12.91 26.26
N GLU A 25 -35.86 12.21 25.35
CA GLU A 25 -36.21 10.78 25.51
C GLU A 25 -34.96 9.88 25.43
N LEU A 26 -34.03 10.22 24.54
CA LEU A 26 -32.73 9.53 24.46
C LEU A 26 -31.89 9.75 25.72
N ALA A 27 -31.86 10.95 26.25
CA ALA A 27 -31.15 11.25 27.50
C ALA A 27 -31.68 10.41 28.69
N LEU A 28 -32.99 10.12 28.73
CA LEU A 28 -33.59 9.24 29.74
C LEU A 28 -33.18 7.78 29.53
N ILE A 29 -33.16 7.28 28.28
CA ILE A 29 -32.77 5.90 27.96
C ILE A 29 -31.29 5.66 28.35
N PHE A 30 -30.43 6.64 28.16
CA PHE A 30 -29.01 6.55 28.48
C PHE A 30 -28.66 6.99 29.92
N ASP A 31 -29.67 7.27 30.76
CA ASP A 31 -29.53 7.68 32.16
C ASP A 31 -28.56 8.87 32.33
N ILE A 32 -28.73 9.89 31.47
CA ILE A 32 -27.88 11.08 31.49
C ILE A 32 -28.29 11.98 32.65
N HIS A 33 -27.38 12.26 33.55
CA HIS A 33 -27.66 13.13 34.70
C HIS A 33 -28.00 14.56 34.24
N PRO A 34 -28.95 15.27 34.92
CA PRO A 34 -29.35 16.62 34.53
C PRO A 34 -28.21 17.61 34.34
N THR A 35 -27.13 17.51 35.10
CA THR A 35 -25.93 18.37 34.95
C THR A 35 -25.12 18.08 33.69
N GLU A 36 -25.28 16.92 33.08
CA GLU A 36 -24.58 16.47 31.86
C GLU A 36 -25.42 16.64 30.58
N MET A 37 -26.71 17.00 30.73
CA MET A 37 -27.62 17.20 29.59
C MET A 37 -27.08 18.15 28.52
N PRO A 38 -26.46 19.32 28.85
CA PRO A 38 -25.92 20.22 27.83
C PRO A 38 -24.80 19.53 27.02
N MET A 39 -23.94 18.78 27.69
CA MET A 39 -22.85 18.03 27.03
C MET A 39 -23.38 16.92 26.12
N PHE A 40 -24.43 16.21 26.55
CA PHE A 40 -25.09 15.18 25.74
C PHE A 40 -25.79 15.78 24.52
N TYR A 41 -26.41 16.95 24.64
CA TYR A 41 -27.06 17.60 23.48
C TYR A 41 -26.02 18.11 22.48
N ASN A 42 -24.92 18.68 22.92
CA ASN A 42 -23.80 19.03 22.04
C ASN A 42 -23.25 17.79 21.32
N PHE A 43 -23.09 16.67 22.03
CA PHE A 43 -22.67 15.41 21.45
C PHE A 43 -23.64 14.89 20.37
N LEU A 44 -24.95 15.02 20.56
CA LEU A 44 -25.93 14.68 19.53
C LEU A 44 -25.85 15.63 18.33
N GLU A 45 -25.54 16.91 18.55
CA GLU A 45 -25.31 17.89 17.47
C GLU A 45 -24.05 17.55 16.67
N GLU A 46 -22.95 17.19 17.35
CA GLU A 46 -21.74 16.70 16.71
C GLU A 46 -22.01 15.45 15.83
N LEU A 47 -22.76 14.46 16.36
CA LEU A 47 -23.13 13.27 15.59
C LEU A 47 -24.04 13.57 14.38
N GLU A 48 -24.88 14.61 14.46
CA GLU A 48 -25.70 15.09 13.34
C GLU A 48 -24.84 15.84 12.30
N GLU A 49 -23.91 16.63 12.75
CA GLU A 49 -22.94 17.33 11.88
C GLU A 49 -22.07 16.32 11.13
N ASP A 50 -21.60 15.28 11.82
CA ASP A 50 -20.81 14.18 11.27
C ASP A 50 -21.65 13.19 10.42
N GLY A 51 -22.99 13.33 10.39
CA GLY A 51 -23.89 12.51 9.56
C GLY A 51 -24.16 11.11 10.10
N TYR A 52 -23.79 10.81 11.34
CA TYR A 52 -24.15 9.53 11.99
C TYR A 52 -25.63 9.44 12.36
N ILE A 53 -26.27 10.56 12.62
CA ILE A 53 -27.70 10.66 12.92
C ILE A 53 -28.32 11.83 12.15
N GLY A 54 -29.65 11.81 12.01
CA GLY A 54 -30.41 12.90 11.41
C GLY A 54 -31.59 13.31 12.27
N LYS A 55 -32.14 14.50 12.01
CA LYS A 55 -33.38 14.98 12.64
C LYS A 55 -34.54 14.93 11.66
N THR A 56 -35.61 14.25 12.04
CA THR A 56 -36.87 14.26 11.31
C THR A 56 -37.53 15.65 11.35
N LYS A 57 -38.51 15.93 10.48
CA LYS A 57 -39.29 17.19 10.47
C LYS A 57 -39.96 17.51 11.82
N LYS A 58 -40.13 16.50 12.69
CA LYS A 58 -40.65 16.66 14.06
C LYS A 58 -39.57 16.80 15.13
N GLY A 59 -38.33 17.00 14.74
CA GLY A 59 -37.18 17.15 15.66
C GLY A 59 -36.79 15.88 16.41
N LYS A 60 -37.19 14.70 15.93
CA LYS A 60 -36.81 13.41 16.48
C LYS A 60 -35.54 12.89 15.80
N ILE A 61 -34.70 12.21 16.54
CA ILE A 61 -33.44 11.64 16.08
C ILE A 61 -33.67 10.28 15.44
N ALA A 62 -33.06 10.06 14.29
CA ALA A 62 -33.21 8.86 13.50
C ALA A 62 -31.88 8.53 12.75
N SER A 63 -31.71 7.31 12.26
CA SER A 63 -30.59 7.00 11.36
C SER A 63 -30.83 7.66 9.99
N PRO A 64 -29.78 8.14 9.31
CA PRO A 64 -29.90 8.65 7.94
C PRO A 64 -30.62 7.69 7.01
N LYS A 65 -30.31 6.41 7.11
CA LYS A 65 -30.93 5.32 6.32
C LYS A 65 -32.46 5.24 6.52
N SER A 66 -32.92 5.31 7.78
CA SER A 66 -34.36 5.28 8.07
C SER A 66 -35.09 6.51 7.55
N MET A 67 -34.35 7.57 7.24
CA MET A 67 -34.86 8.82 6.63
C MET A 67 -34.77 8.81 5.09
N GLY A 68 -34.26 7.71 4.48
CA GLY A 68 -34.06 7.60 3.05
C GLY A 68 -32.79 8.26 2.53
N TYR A 69 -31.83 8.57 3.42
CA TYR A 69 -30.54 9.12 3.06
C TYR A 69 -29.46 8.04 2.99
N PHE A 70 -28.52 8.27 2.10
CA PHE A 70 -27.33 7.44 1.90
C PHE A 70 -26.10 8.23 2.36
N VAL A 71 -25.32 7.68 3.28
CA VAL A 71 -24.09 8.30 3.78
C VAL A 71 -22.91 7.47 3.34
N GLY A 72 -21.89 8.14 2.84
CA GLY A 72 -20.68 7.47 2.38
C GLY A 72 -19.68 8.41 1.71
N LYS A 73 -18.69 7.82 1.08
CA LYS A 73 -17.58 8.49 0.41
C LYS A 73 -17.89 8.72 -1.06
N PHE A 74 -17.80 9.96 -1.53
CA PHE A 74 -18.04 10.30 -2.93
C PHE A 74 -16.81 10.04 -3.79
N VAL A 75 -16.89 9.08 -4.69
CA VAL A 75 -15.85 8.76 -5.68
C VAL A 75 -16.19 9.43 -7.00
N ALA A 76 -15.51 10.55 -7.28
CA ALA A 76 -15.72 11.31 -8.52
C ALA A 76 -15.15 10.59 -9.74
N HIS A 77 -15.84 10.72 -10.87
CA HIS A 77 -15.36 10.31 -12.18
C HIS A 77 -14.97 11.54 -13.01
N ARG A 78 -13.93 11.42 -13.85
CA ARG A 78 -13.42 12.53 -14.71
C ARG A 78 -14.45 13.16 -15.65
N LYS A 79 -15.57 12.48 -15.93
CA LYS A 79 -16.69 13.01 -16.71
C LYS A 79 -17.69 13.83 -15.89
N GLY A 80 -17.44 14.07 -14.60
CA GLY A 80 -18.24 14.90 -13.70
C GLY A 80 -19.30 14.18 -12.90
N PHE A 81 -19.67 12.94 -13.23
CA PHE A 81 -20.52 12.08 -12.38
C PHE A 81 -19.66 11.35 -11.34
N GLY A 82 -20.28 10.62 -10.41
CA GLY A 82 -19.56 9.79 -9.47
C GLY A 82 -20.46 8.76 -8.79
N PHE A 83 -19.91 8.12 -7.77
CA PHE A 83 -20.60 7.15 -6.95
C PHE A 83 -20.41 7.51 -5.48
N VAL A 84 -21.39 7.24 -4.64
CA VAL A 84 -21.22 7.27 -3.20
C VAL A 84 -21.07 5.83 -2.73
N GLU A 85 -19.86 5.48 -2.28
CA GLU A 85 -19.55 4.23 -1.62
C GLU A 85 -20.10 4.27 -0.20
N SER A 86 -20.86 3.26 0.21
CA SER A 86 -21.49 3.23 1.54
C SER A 86 -20.47 3.03 2.64
N ASP A 87 -20.67 3.71 3.79
CA ASP A 87 -19.97 3.39 5.04
C ASP A 87 -20.43 2.02 5.63
N GLU A 88 -21.52 1.44 5.13
CA GLU A 88 -22.06 0.15 5.58
C GLU A 88 -21.61 -0.98 4.64
N GLU A 89 -21.10 -2.07 5.20
CA GLU A 89 -20.82 -3.28 4.44
C GLU A 89 -22.10 -3.83 3.76
N TYR A 90 -21.96 -4.33 2.51
CA TYR A 90 -23.03 -4.95 1.71
C TYR A 90 -24.08 -4.03 1.10
N THR A 91 -23.84 -2.73 1.02
CA THR A 91 -24.72 -1.82 0.30
C THR A 91 -24.13 -1.50 -1.09
N GLN A 92 -24.94 -1.59 -2.15
CA GLN A 92 -24.47 -1.19 -3.50
C GLN A 92 -24.24 0.32 -3.55
N ASP A 93 -23.20 0.72 -4.29
CA ASP A 93 -22.84 2.13 -4.49
C ASP A 93 -24.00 2.91 -5.14
N LEU A 94 -24.20 4.13 -4.68
CA LEU A 94 -25.22 5.03 -5.22
C LEU A 94 -24.62 5.86 -6.36
N PHE A 95 -25.19 5.76 -7.56
CA PHE A 95 -24.78 6.57 -8.71
C PHE A 95 -25.26 8.02 -8.56
N ILE A 96 -24.36 8.99 -8.76
CA ILE A 96 -24.64 10.43 -8.70
C ILE A 96 -24.38 11.05 -10.06
N PRO A 97 -25.44 11.50 -10.79
CA PRO A 97 -25.29 12.23 -12.04
C PRO A 97 -24.48 13.52 -11.85
N ALA A 98 -23.81 13.99 -12.89
CA ALA A 98 -23.00 15.20 -12.85
C ALA A 98 -23.76 16.47 -12.38
N ALA A 99 -25.07 16.55 -12.67
CA ALA A 99 -25.93 17.66 -12.25
C ALA A 99 -26.21 17.66 -10.74
N ASP A 100 -26.12 16.50 -10.10
CA ASP A 100 -26.56 16.26 -8.72
C ASP A 100 -25.38 16.09 -7.72
N VAL A 101 -24.16 16.34 -8.17
CA VAL A 101 -22.92 16.28 -7.35
C VAL A 101 -22.88 17.40 -6.30
N ASN A 102 -23.54 18.54 -6.55
CA ASN A 102 -23.73 19.66 -5.64
C ASN A 102 -22.46 20.15 -4.93
N GLY A 103 -21.34 20.21 -5.69
CA GLY A 103 -20.06 20.72 -5.21
C GLY A 103 -19.26 19.76 -4.32
N ALA A 104 -19.65 18.49 -4.23
CA ALA A 104 -18.82 17.47 -3.64
C ALA A 104 -17.59 17.19 -4.52
N MET A 105 -16.49 16.87 -3.90
CA MET A 105 -15.21 16.55 -4.52
C MET A 105 -14.84 15.09 -4.25
N HIS A 106 -13.88 14.58 -5.00
CA HIS A 106 -13.42 13.20 -4.83
C HIS A 106 -12.99 12.93 -3.38
N ASN A 107 -13.47 11.82 -2.85
CA ASN A 107 -13.27 11.36 -1.46
C ASN A 107 -13.97 12.17 -0.38
N ASP A 108 -14.75 13.19 -0.69
CA ASP A 108 -15.57 13.87 0.32
C ASP A 108 -16.56 12.88 0.97
N ARG A 109 -16.73 12.97 2.28
CA ARG A 109 -17.80 12.25 2.98
C ARG A 109 -19.10 13.04 2.85
N VAL A 110 -20.14 12.39 2.32
CA VAL A 110 -21.37 13.05 1.90
C VAL A 110 -22.62 12.36 2.40
N VAL A 111 -23.71 13.14 2.45
CA VAL A 111 -25.08 12.64 2.56
C VAL A 111 -25.75 12.81 1.20
N ALA A 112 -26.33 11.75 0.66
CA ALA A 112 -27.08 11.76 -0.57
C ALA A 112 -28.51 11.30 -0.33
N GLU A 113 -29.47 11.85 -1.11
CA GLU A 113 -30.86 11.40 -1.19
C GLU A 113 -31.01 10.46 -2.37
N ILE A 114 -31.71 9.34 -2.20
CA ILE A 114 -31.99 8.42 -3.30
C ILE A 114 -33.14 9.02 -4.13
N THR A 115 -32.82 9.43 -5.36
CA THR A 115 -33.80 10.03 -6.30
C THR A 115 -34.54 8.97 -7.12
N LYS A 116 -33.84 7.87 -7.43
CA LYS A 116 -34.41 6.70 -8.12
C LYS A 116 -33.92 5.41 -7.46
N PRO A 117 -34.82 4.52 -7.01
CA PRO A 117 -34.41 3.25 -6.42
C PRO A 117 -33.77 2.33 -7.47
N ALA A 118 -32.94 1.39 -7.00
CA ALA A 118 -32.40 0.34 -7.85
C ALA A 118 -33.48 -0.53 -8.48
N THR A 119 -33.22 -1.02 -9.67
CA THR A 119 -34.05 -2.05 -10.35
C THR A 119 -33.11 -3.18 -10.78
N ASP A 120 -33.66 -4.31 -11.26
CA ASP A 120 -32.85 -5.46 -11.74
C ASP A 120 -31.86 -5.07 -12.86
N GLU A 121 -32.16 -3.98 -13.59
CA GLU A 121 -31.34 -3.52 -14.73
C GLU A 121 -30.47 -2.27 -14.43
N ARG A 122 -30.74 -1.55 -13.32
CA ARG A 122 -30.11 -0.26 -13.03
C ARG A 122 -29.82 -0.08 -11.56
N ARG A 123 -28.62 0.44 -11.27
CA ARG A 123 -28.25 0.88 -9.94
C ARG A 123 -29.12 2.05 -9.46
N ALA A 124 -29.24 2.22 -8.14
CA ALA A 124 -29.91 3.37 -7.56
C ALA A 124 -29.19 4.68 -8.00
N GLU A 125 -29.99 5.71 -8.30
CA GLU A 125 -29.51 7.07 -8.57
C GLU A 125 -29.82 7.97 -7.38
N GLY A 126 -28.92 8.93 -7.10
CA GLY A 126 -29.09 9.88 -6.01
C GLY A 126 -28.59 11.27 -6.31
N ALA A 127 -28.84 12.19 -5.37
CA ALA A 127 -28.34 13.56 -5.37
C ALA A 127 -27.62 13.84 -4.04
N ILE A 128 -26.43 14.43 -4.07
CA ILE A 128 -25.73 14.85 -2.86
C ILE A 128 -26.45 16.06 -2.29
N ILE A 129 -26.86 15.98 -1.02
CA ILE A 129 -27.56 17.05 -0.33
C ILE A 129 -26.67 17.81 0.65
N LYS A 130 -25.61 17.15 1.17
CA LYS A 130 -24.67 17.78 2.12
C LYS A 130 -23.31 17.12 2.01
N VAL A 131 -22.26 17.93 2.08
CA VAL A 131 -20.88 17.43 2.32
C VAL A 131 -20.62 17.54 3.81
N LEU A 132 -20.29 16.41 4.43
CA LEU A 132 -20.00 16.30 5.86
C LEU A 132 -18.56 16.66 6.16
N GLU A 133 -17.63 16.07 5.38
CA GLU A 133 -16.20 16.26 5.53
C GLU A 133 -15.54 16.45 4.17
N ARG A 134 -14.60 17.39 4.12
CA ARG A 134 -13.80 17.69 2.94
C ARG A 134 -12.45 16.98 3.02
N GLU A 135 -12.22 16.02 2.16
CA GLU A 135 -10.92 15.35 2.07
C GLU A 135 -9.90 16.27 1.39
N ILE A 136 -10.26 16.85 0.25
CA ILE A 136 -9.36 17.68 -0.53
C ILE A 136 -9.43 19.11 -0.07
N THR A 137 -8.47 19.55 0.73
CA THR A 137 -8.31 20.95 1.16
C THR A 137 -7.18 21.68 0.43
N LYS A 138 -6.24 20.91 -0.14
CA LYS A 138 -5.11 21.42 -0.92
C LYS A 138 -5.06 20.70 -2.26
N VAL A 139 -4.66 21.42 -3.30
CA VAL A 139 -4.54 20.89 -4.66
C VAL A 139 -3.20 21.32 -5.25
N VAL A 140 -2.52 20.41 -5.90
CA VAL A 140 -1.31 20.68 -6.70
C VAL A 140 -1.73 20.80 -8.16
N GLY A 141 -1.13 21.75 -8.89
CA GLY A 141 -1.42 21.93 -10.30
C GLY A 141 -0.60 23.02 -10.96
N GLU A 142 -0.84 23.22 -12.25
CA GLU A 142 -0.21 24.23 -13.07
C GLU A 142 -0.95 25.57 -12.96
N PHE A 143 -0.23 26.63 -12.64
CA PHE A 143 -0.77 27.97 -12.57
C PHE A 143 -0.75 28.64 -13.94
N GLN A 144 -1.93 29.08 -14.39
CA GLN A 144 -2.10 29.89 -15.60
C GLN A 144 -2.52 31.31 -15.22
N SER A 145 -1.67 32.29 -15.53
CA SER A 145 -1.88 33.67 -15.12
C SER A 145 -2.59 34.50 -16.19
N ASN A 146 -3.44 35.41 -15.74
CA ASN A 146 -4.02 36.47 -16.51
C ASN A 146 -3.68 37.82 -15.83
N LYS A 147 -3.93 38.93 -16.48
CA LYS A 147 -3.60 40.28 -15.96
C LYS A 147 -4.20 40.58 -14.60
N THR A 148 -5.39 40.09 -14.30
CA THR A 148 -6.16 40.42 -13.10
C THR A 148 -6.52 39.22 -12.22
N PHE A 149 -6.41 38.00 -12.71
CA PHE A 149 -6.67 36.74 -12.01
C PHE A 149 -5.84 35.61 -12.64
N GLY A 150 -5.90 34.44 -12.06
CA GLY A 150 -5.34 33.23 -12.64
C GLY A 150 -6.21 32.02 -12.36
N PHE A 151 -5.85 30.92 -12.96
CA PHE A 151 -6.42 29.61 -12.68
C PHE A 151 -5.32 28.63 -12.35
N VAL A 152 -5.66 27.61 -11.54
CA VAL A 152 -4.82 26.44 -11.37
C VAL A 152 -5.54 25.25 -11.95
N ILE A 153 -4.89 24.58 -12.91
CA ILE A 153 -5.32 23.32 -13.48
C ILE A 153 -4.74 22.21 -12.61
N ALA A 154 -5.59 21.44 -11.95
CA ALA A 154 -5.15 20.39 -11.05
C ALA A 154 -4.45 19.24 -11.80
N ASP A 155 -3.39 18.66 -11.20
CA ASP A 155 -2.71 17.48 -11.72
C ASP A 155 -3.59 16.22 -11.56
N GLU A 156 -4.42 16.18 -10.52
CA GLU A 156 -5.36 15.08 -10.25
C GLU A 156 -6.54 15.13 -11.24
N LYS A 157 -6.64 14.12 -12.11
CA LYS A 157 -7.67 14.03 -13.17
C LYS A 157 -9.11 13.95 -12.67
N LYS A 158 -9.31 13.49 -11.43
CA LYS A 158 -10.64 13.43 -10.80
C LYS A 158 -11.12 14.80 -10.32
N PHE A 159 -10.21 15.77 -10.28
CA PHE A 159 -10.51 17.16 -10.02
C PHE A 159 -10.79 17.87 -11.34
N ASN A 160 -12.04 17.87 -11.79
CA ASN A 160 -12.45 18.28 -13.14
C ASN A 160 -12.79 19.78 -13.29
N GLN A 161 -12.36 20.62 -12.36
CA GLN A 161 -12.63 22.06 -12.37
C GLN A 161 -11.34 22.85 -12.09
N ASP A 162 -11.11 23.91 -12.90
CA ASP A 162 -10.01 24.84 -12.62
C ASP A 162 -10.29 25.65 -11.37
N ILE A 163 -9.28 25.90 -10.54
CA ILE A 163 -9.40 26.69 -9.31
C ILE A 163 -9.10 28.14 -9.64
N TYR A 164 -10.06 29.03 -9.40
CA TYR A 164 -9.88 30.47 -9.57
C TYR A 164 -8.96 31.04 -8.49
N ILE A 165 -7.95 31.82 -8.88
CA ILE A 165 -7.00 32.47 -7.98
C ILE A 165 -7.08 33.99 -8.17
N PRO A 166 -7.56 34.74 -7.16
CA PRO A 166 -7.50 36.19 -7.14
C PRO A 166 -6.04 36.70 -7.15
N LYS A 167 -5.76 37.80 -7.84
CA LYS A 167 -4.39 38.36 -8.00
C LYS A 167 -3.63 38.53 -6.68
N LYS A 168 -4.33 38.91 -5.61
CA LYS A 168 -3.74 39.07 -4.27
C LYS A 168 -3.19 37.79 -3.65
N TYR A 169 -3.53 36.61 -4.22
CA TYR A 169 -3.15 35.29 -3.72
C TYR A 169 -2.20 34.53 -4.67
N PHE A 170 -1.55 35.24 -5.62
CA PHE A 170 -0.57 34.64 -6.53
C PHE A 170 0.73 34.20 -5.83
N SER A 171 1.05 34.79 -4.68
CA SER A 171 2.25 34.44 -3.88
C SER A 171 3.57 34.44 -4.68
N GLY A 172 3.65 35.24 -5.76
CA GLY A 172 4.83 35.32 -6.64
C GLY A 172 4.90 34.28 -7.75
N ALA A 173 3.90 33.41 -7.87
CA ALA A 173 3.84 32.43 -8.97
C ALA A 173 3.79 33.10 -10.35
N LYS A 174 4.48 32.49 -11.29
CA LYS A 174 4.52 32.88 -12.71
C LYS A 174 3.67 31.92 -13.54
N ASP A 175 3.32 32.35 -14.74
CA ASP A 175 2.63 31.51 -15.71
C ASP A 175 3.43 30.24 -16.02
N GLY A 176 2.79 29.07 -15.94
CA GLY A 176 3.41 27.76 -16.12
C GLY A 176 4.09 27.17 -14.85
N ASP A 177 4.07 27.86 -13.71
CA ASP A 177 4.61 27.28 -12.48
C ASP A 177 3.69 26.18 -11.92
N LYS A 178 4.28 25.12 -11.38
CA LYS A 178 3.62 24.18 -10.48
C LYS A 178 3.45 24.81 -9.10
N VAL A 179 2.25 24.72 -8.53
CA VAL A 179 1.90 25.38 -7.28
C VAL A 179 1.05 24.47 -6.38
N VAL A 180 1.10 24.74 -5.09
CA VAL A 180 0.15 24.17 -4.12
C VAL A 180 -0.88 25.24 -3.77
N VAL A 181 -2.15 24.92 -3.97
CA VAL A 181 -3.29 25.80 -3.70
C VAL A 181 -4.06 25.28 -2.52
N GLN A 182 -4.34 26.15 -1.55
CA GLN A 182 -5.36 25.90 -0.53
C GLN A 182 -6.72 26.38 -1.02
N ILE A 183 -7.71 25.50 -1.04
CA ILE A 183 -9.09 25.86 -1.40
C ILE A 183 -9.67 26.73 -0.27
N THR A 184 -10.23 27.86 -0.65
CA THR A 184 -10.88 28.82 0.25
C THR A 184 -12.38 28.86 0.08
N ILE A 185 -12.87 28.59 -1.13
CA ILE A 185 -14.28 28.47 -1.47
C ILE A 185 -14.43 27.19 -2.31
N TRP A 186 -15.29 26.27 -1.85
CA TRP A 186 -15.56 25.03 -2.56
C TRP A 186 -16.54 25.24 -3.73
N PRO A 187 -16.56 24.32 -4.70
CA PRO A 187 -17.49 24.38 -5.83
C PRO A 187 -18.94 24.47 -5.34
N GLN A 188 -19.73 25.27 -6.04
CA GLN A 188 -21.17 25.36 -5.84
C GLN A 188 -21.84 25.42 -7.22
N ALA A 189 -23.16 25.19 -7.30
CA ALA A 189 -23.89 25.27 -8.56
C ALA A 189 -23.61 26.62 -9.27
N GLY A 190 -22.98 26.56 -10.46
CA GLY A 190 -22.62 27.72 -11.27
C GLY A 190 -21.37 28.52 -10.79
N ARG A 191 -20.64 28.07 -9.76
CA ARG A 191 -19.44 28.77 -9.25
C ARG A 191 -18.26 27.80 -9.18
N LYS A 192 -17.15 28.14 -9.85
CA LYS A 192 -15.89 27.42 -9.73
C LYS A 192 -15.29 27.55 -8.33
N PRO A 193 -14.46 26.59 -7.89
CA PRO A 193 -13.73 26.70 -6.62
C PRO A 193 -12.76 27.88 -6.67
N GLU A 194 -12.54 28.52 -5.51
CA GLU A 194 -11.53 29.58 -5.35
C GLU A 194 -10.45 29.12 -4.38
N GLY A 195 -9.22 29.56 -4.61
CA GLY A 195 -8.08 29.21 -3.78
C GLY A 195 -7.07 30.33 -3.60
N LYS A 196 -6.09 30.04 -2.75
CA LYS A 196 -4.88 30.85 -2.60
C LYS A 196 -3.64 29.96 -2.82
N ILE A 197 -2.66 30.43 -3.54
CA ILE A 197 -1.36 29.75 -3.66
C ILE A 197 -0.64 29.89 -2.32
N ILE A 198 -0.27 28.75 -1.74
CA ILE A 198 0.44 28.66 -0.46
C ILE A 198 1.90 28.26 -0.64
N GLU A 199 2.25 27.62 -1.78
CA GLU A 199 3.61 27.21 -2.11
C GLU A 199 3.79 27.27 -3.63
N VAL A 200 4.93 27.79 -4.11
CA VAL A 200 5.35 27.75 -5.52
C VAL A 200 6.47 26.71 -5.60
N LEU A 201 6.25 25.64 -6.38
CA LEU A 201 7.19 24.53 -6.49
C LEU A 201 8.28 24.80 -7.51
N GLY A 202 7.96 25.54 -8.59
CA GLY A 202 8.86 25.91 -9.67
C GLY A 202 8.26 25.72 -11.05
N PRO A 203 9.05 25.92 -12.13
CA PRO A 203 8.61 25.74 -13.50
C PRO A 203 8.21 24.30 -13.79
N LYS A 204 7.09 24.12 -14.45
CA LYS A 204 6.63 22.81 -14.94
C LYS A 204 7.66 22.16 -15.87
N GLY A 205 7.83 20.84 -15.78
CA GLY A 205 8.74 20.03 -16.59
C GLY A 205 10.15 19.89 -16.02
N GLU A 206 10.48 20.61 -14.95
CA GLU A 206 11.70 20.33 -14.19
C GLU A 206 11.51 19.09 -13.32
N LYS A 207 12.42 18.09 -13.39
CA LYS A 207 12.33 16.82 -12.70
C LYS A 207 12.04 16.97 -11.20
N GLU A 208 12.80 17.83 -10.54
CA GLU A 208 12.68 18.07 -9.09
C GLU A 208 11.30 18.65 -8.75
N VAL A 209 10.76 19.50 -9.63
CA VAL A 209 9.42 20.10 -9.47
C VAL A 209 8.32 19.06 -9.65
N GLU A 210 8.45 18.17 -10.64
CA GLU A 210 7.46 17.11 -10.88
C GLU A 210 7.44 16.09 -9.73
N ILE A 211 8.60 15.66 -9.23
CA ILE A 211 8.69 14.76 -8.05
C ILE A 211 8.10 15.46 -6.82
N LEU A 212 8.46 16.73 -6.59
CA LEU A 212 7.92 17.51 -5.47
C LEU A 212 6.40 17.69 -5.57
N SER A 213 5.87 17.87 -6.79
CA SER A 213 4.43 17.92 -7.05
C SER A 213 3.73 16.63 -6.60
N ILE A 214 4.29 15.46 -6.90
CA ILE A 214 3.76 14.17 -6.46
C ILE A 214 3.80 14.06 -4.92
N ILE A 215 4.92 14.41 -4.30
CA ILE A 215 5.07 14.40 -2.83
C ILE A 215 4.00 15.27 -2.17
N ARG A 216 3.76 16.47 -2.70
CA ARG A 216 2.74 17.40 -2.16
C ARG A 216 1.32 16.93 -2.43
N ALA A 217 1.05 16.32 -3.59
CA ALA A 217 -0.27 15.78 -3.95
C ALA A 217 -0.72 14.69 -2.99
N HIS A 218 0.22 13.83 -2.54
CA HIS A 218 -0.05 12.77 -1.58
C HIS A 218 0.09 13.23 -0.11
N GLY A 219 0.32 14.51 0.14
CA GLY A 219 0.43 15.07 1.49
C GLY A 219 1.58 14.51 2.33
N LEU A 220 2.66 14.08 1.66
CA LEU A 220 3.84 13.53 2.33
C LEU A 220 4.69 14.66 2.92
N PRO A 221 5.08 14.58 4.20
CA PRO A 221 5.91 15.58 4.84
C PRO A 221 7.39 15.33 4.51
N GLU A 222 7.98 16.19 3.69
CA GLU A 222 9.39 16.07 3.29
C GLU A 222 10.35 16.45 4.43
N GLU A 223 10.16 17.61 5.03
CA GLU A 223 11.04 18.12 6.08
C GLU A 223 10.58 17.76 7.49
N PHE A 224 11.54 17.63 8.40
CA PHE A 224 11.25 17.50 9.83
C PHE A 224 11.17 18.84 10.51
N PRO A 225 10.20 19.06 11.43
CA PRO A 225 10.17 20.24 12.26
C PRO A 225 11.49 20.41 13.06
N LYS A 226 11.99 21.64 13.18
CA LYS A 226 13.24 21.95 13.90
C LYS A 226 13.30 21.33 15.30
N LYS A 227 12.18 21.37 16.04
CA LYS A 227 12.08 20.80 17.39
C LYS A 227 12.22 19.27 17.44
N VAL A 228 11.88 18.57 16.33
CA VAL A 228 12.07 17.13 16.18
C VAL A 228 13.55 16.82 15.92
N LEU A 229 14.19 17.60 15.04
CA LEU A 229 15.62 17.46 14.78
C LEU A 229 16.48 17.73 16.02
N GLU A 230 16.14 18.77 16.81
CA GLU A 230 16.80 19.06 18.07
C GLU A 230 16.64 17.92 19.10
N GLU A 231 15.47 17.28 19.14
CA GLU A 231 15.24 16.13 20.02
C GLU A 231 16.02 14.90 19.53
N ALA A 232 16.04 14.63 18.23
CA ALA A 232 16.82 13.54 17.64
C ALA A 232 18.31 13.65 17.99
N GLN A 233 18.90 14.85 17.91
CA GLN A 233 20.30 15.08 18.31
C GLN A 233 20.54 14.84 19.80
N LYS A 234 19.57 15.16 20.67
CA LYS A 234 19.71 14.96 22.11
C LYS A 234 19.65 13.51 22.55
N VAL A 235 18.84 12.67 21.84
CA VAL A 235 18.69 11.25 22.19
C VAL A 235 19.73 10.37 21.48
N ALA A 236 20.35 10.85 20.42
CA ALA A 236 21.41 10.15 19.68
C ALA A 236 22.76 10.23 20.42
N VAL A 237 22.79 9.67 21.61
CA VAL A 237 23.99 9.62 22.48
C VAL A 237 24.53 8.18 22.52
N PRO A 238 25.85 8.00 22.88
CA PRO A 238 26.43 6.68 23.08
C PRO A 238 25.62 5.86 24.09
N ILE A 239 25.60 4.54 23.91
CA ILE A 239 24.92 3.61 24.82
C ILE A 239 25.60 3.67 26.19
N SER A 240 24.81 3.87 27.25
CA SER A 240 25.32 3.92 28.61
C SER A 240 25.72 2.53 29.13
N GLN A 241 26.70 2.48 30.06
CA GLN A 241 27.09 1.20 30.67
C GLN A 241 25.94 0.54 31.41
N GLU A 242 25.06 1.31 32.04
CA GLU A 242 23.85 0.81 32.72
C GLU A 242 22.92 0.08 31.74
N GLU A 243 22.77 0.62 30.53
CA GLU A 243 21.95 0.00 29.50
C GLU A 243 22.60 -1.28 28.94
N ILE A 244 23.91 -1.31 28.81
CA ILE A 244 24.67 -2.52 28.43
C ILE A 244 24.50 -3.62 29.48
N ASP A 245 24.69 -3.29 30.76
CA ASP A 245 24.64 -4.25 31.86
C ASP A 245 23.24 -4.85 32.09
N ARG A 246 22.19 -4.10 31.68
CA ARG A 246 20.80 -4.54 31.80
C ARG A 246 20.39 -5.54 30.74
N ARG A 247 21.03 -5.52 29.57
CA ARG A 247 20.65 -6.32 28.42
C ARG A 247 21.41 -7.65 28.34
N LEU A 248 20.86 -8.59 27.60
CA LEU A 248 21.59 -9.79 27.25
C LEU A 248 22.68 -9.43 26.23
N ASP A 249 23.93 -9.61 26.62
CA ASP A 249 25.08 -9.38 25.75
C ASP A 249 25.29 -10.56 24.82
N ILE A 250 25.14 -10.33 23.51
CA ILE A 250 25.33 -11.33 22.46
C ILE A 250 26.29 -10.82 21.37
N ARG A 251 27.16 -9.87 21.70
CA ARG A 251 28.13 -9.29 20.79
C ARG A 251 29.12 -10.27 20.21
N ASP A 252 29.32 -11.42 20.88
CA ASP A 252 30.23 -12.48 20.44
C ASP A 252 29.63 -13.41 19.37
N LEU A 253 28.30 -13.37 19.14
CA LEU A 253 27.67 -14.18 18.11
C LEU A 253 28.03 -13.70 16.70
N ASN A 254 28.04 -14.63 15.75
CA ASN A 254 28.10 -14.31 14.32
C ASN A 254 26.77 -13.74 13.86
N ILE A 255 26.62 -12.43 13.95
CA ILE A 255 25.45 -11.67 13.56
C ILE A 255 25.80 -10.87 12.32
N PHE A 256 24.89 -10.84 11.33
CA PHE A 256 25.07 -10.09 10.10
C PHE A 256 23.74 -9.55 9.58
N THR A 257 23.81 -8.50 8.75
CA THR A 257 22.67 -7.96 8.02
C THR A 257 22.75 -8.35 6.54
N ILE A 258 21.60 -8.46 5.84
CA ILE A 258 21.52 -8.66 4.38
C ILE A 258 20.48 -7.69 3.83
N ASP A 259 20.94 -6.69 3.08
CA ASP A 259 20.11 -5.57 2.62
C ASP A 259 20.41 -5.21 1.15
N GLY A 260 19.71 -4.24 0.61
CA GLY A 260 20.06 -3.63 -0.67
C GLY A 260 21.36 -2.84 -0.59
N GLU A 261 22.03 -2.66 -1.73
CA GLU A 261 23.33 -1.95 -1.83
C GLU A 261 23.25 -0.53 -1.25
N ASP A 262 22.16 0.17 -1.51
CA ASP A 262 21.94 1.57 -1.12
C ASP A 262 21.26 1.75 0.25
N ALA A 263 20.90 0.66 0.93
CA ALA A 263 20.25 0.70 2.24
C ALA A 263 21.14 1.34 3.31
N LYS A 264 20.56 2.23 4.11
CA LYS A 264 21.26 2.93 5.21
C LYS A 264 20.54 2.76 6.55
N ASP A 265 19.31 2.33 6.54
CA ASP A 265 18.40 2.10 7.65
C ASP A 265 18.23 0.59 7.89
N LEU A 266 19.31 -0.04 8.39
CA LEU A 266 19.38 -1.47 8.62
C LEU A 266 18.55 -1.82 9.87
N ASP A 267 17.33 -2.28 9.64
CA ASP A 267 16.35 -2.61 10.70
C ASP A 267 16.64 -3.94 11.37
N ASP A 268 17.11 -4.94 10.62
CA ASP A 268 17.22 -6.33 11.04
C ASP A 268 18.61 -6.93 10.80
N ALA A 269 18.98 -7.79 11.72
CA ALA A 269 20.16 -8.64 11.64
C ALA A 269 19.79 -10.05 12.07
N ILE A 270 20.52 -11.05 11.58
CA ILE A 270 20.27 -12.45 11.88
C ILE A 270 21.50 -13.16 12.43
N SER A 271 21.25 -14.20 13.22
CA SER A 271 22.22 -15.23 13.60
C SER A 271 21.59 -16.59 13.43
N ILE A 272 22.36 -17.58 12.99
CA ILE A 272 21.85 -18.92 12.76
C ILE A 272 22.87 -19.98 13.13
N GLU A 273 22.38 -21.05 13.75
CA GLU A 273 23.18 -22.19 14.17
C GLU A 273 22.40 -23.49 13.96
N ARG A 274 23.07 -24.55 13.52
CA ARG A 274 22.51 -25.89 13.48
C ARG A 274 22.81 -26.63 14.77
N LEU A 275 21.77 -26.99 15.52
CA LEU A 275 21.87 -27.67 16.79
C LEU A 275 22.22 -29.17 16.62
N SER A 276 22.79 -29.77 17.67
CA SER A 276 23.17 -31.22 17.71
C SER A 276 21.98 -32.15 17.49
N ASN A 277 20.75 -31.77 17.87
CA ASN A 277 19.52 -32.50 17.59
C ASN A 277 19.04 -32.39 16.14
N GLY A 278 19.74 -31.58 15.32
CA GLY A 278 19.44 -31.33 13.92
C GLY A 278 18.38 -30.26 13.67
N ASN A 279 17.87 -29.61 14.70
CA ASN A 279 17.06 -28.40 14.60
C ASN A 279 17.96 -27.19 14.30
N PHE A 280 17.32 -26.05 14.02
CA PHE A 280 17.98 -24.77 13.78
C PHE A 280 17.70 -23.82 14.95
N LYS A 281 18.70 -23.09 15.39
CA LYS A 281 18.52 -21.95 16.28
C LYS A 281 18.69 -20.69 15.47
N LEU A 282 17.57 -20.00 15.23
CA LEU A 282 17.50 -18.74 14.52
C LEU A 282 17.37 -17.61 15.52
N GLY A 283 18.24 -16.62 15.45
CA GLY A 283 18.13 -15.35 16.14
C GLY A 283 17.78 -14.26 15.11
N VAL A 284 16.72 -13.51 15.36
CA VAL A 284 16.34 -12.32 14.61
C VAL A 284 16.44 -11.12 15.54
N HIS A 285 17.27 -10.17 15.19
CA HIS A 285 17.68 -9.04 16.01
C HIS A 285 17.24 -7.75 15.38
N ILE A 286 16.21 -7.10 15.95
CA ILE A 286 15.59 -5.90 15.39
C ILE A 286 16.05 -4.67 16.16
N ALA A 287 16.38 -3.60 15.45
CA ALA A 287 16.80 -2.33 16.02
C ALA A 287 15.84 -1.83 17.11
N ASP A 288 16.31 -1.60 18.32
CA ASP A 288 15.49 -1.08 19.44
C ASP A 288 15.29 0.44 19.32
N VAL A 289 14.50 0.85 18.35
CA VAL A 289 14.15 2.26 18.10
C VAL A 289 13.47 2.89 19.32
N THR A 290 12.75 2.07 20.11
CA THR A 290 12.01 2.55 21.28
C THR A 290 12.89 3.05 22.42
N HIS A 291 14.18 2.72 22.40
CA HIS A 291 15.15 3.28 23.33
C HIS A 291 15.36 4.79 23.08
N TYR A 292 15.25 5.22 21.85
CA TYR A 292 15.47 6.61 21.42
C TYR A 292 14.15 7.38 21.22
N VAL A 293 13.08 6.72 20.78
CA VAL A 293 11.79 7.32 20.45
C VAL A 293 10.76 6.98 21.53
N HIS A 294 10.70 7.82 22.57
CA HIS A 294 9.78 7.61 23.70
C HIS A 294 8.36 8.01 23.35
N GLU A 295 7.37 7.28 23.89
CA GLU A 295 5.94 7.57 23.71
C GLU A 295 5.61 9.03 24.04
N LYS A 296 4.79 9.66 23.21
CA LYS A 296 4.34 11.07 23.32
C LYS A 296 5.44 12.13 23.18
N SER A 297 6.68 11.75 22.89
CA SER A 297 7.75 12.68 22.56
C SER A 297 7.44 13.43 21.25
N LYS A 298 8.25 14.43 20.88
CA LYS A 298 8.08 15.09 19.57
C LYS A 298 8.47 14.17 18.42
N LEU A 299 9.48 13.34 18.64
CA LEU A 299 9.89 12.28 17.70
C LEU A 299 8.75 11.28 17.47
N ASP A 300 8.12 10.80 18.53
CA ASP A 300 7.00 9.87 18.46
C ASP A 300 5.79 10.44 17.70
N LYS A 301 5.42 11.68 18.02
CA LYS A 301 4.30 12.37 17.34
C LYS A 301 4.57 12.55 15.84
N GLU A 302 5.80 12.89 15.47
CA GLU A 302 6.17 13.03 14.05
C GLU A 302 6.26 11.68 13.37
N ALA A 303 6.81 10.65 14.04
CA ALA A 303 6.84 9.29 13.52
C ALA A 303 5.42 8.73 13.27
N LEU A 304 4.47 8.94 14.20
CA LEU A 304 3.08 8.55 14.04
C LEU A 304 2.39 9.32 12.91
N LYS A 305 2.67 10.62 12.77
CA LYS A 305 2.14 11.44 11.68
C LYS A 305 2.59 10.95 10.30
N ARG A 306 3.86 10.52 10.18
CA ARG A 306 4.43 9.94 8.96
C ARG A 306 4.00 8.49 8.78
N SER A 307 3.99 7.72 9.85
CA SER A 307 3.67 6.31 10.01
C SER A 307 4.54 5.34 9.21
N THR A 308 5.10 5.77 8.09
CA THR A 308 6.00 4.97 7.26
C THR A 308 7.07 5.83 6.60
N SER A 309 8.23 5.26 6.31
CA SER A 309 9.17 5.82 5.33
C SER A 309 8.62 5.58 3.93
N VAL A 310 8.94 6.49 2.99
CA VAL A 310 8.52 6.40 1.59
C VAL A 310 9.76 6.34 0.71
N TYR A 311 9.87 5.29 -0.12
CA TYR A 311 11.03 5.02 -0.96
C TYR A 311 10.73 5.39 -2.41
N LEU A 312 10.99 6.64 -2.75
CA LEU A 312 10.93 7.12 -4.12
C LEU A 312 12.21 6.68 -4.87
N VAL A 313 12.17 6.67 -6.19
CA VAL A 313 13.24 6.10 -7.02
C VAL A 313 14.64 6.64 -6.67
N ASP A 314 14.78 7.93 -6.41
CA ASP A 314 16.05 8.60 -6.08
C ASP A 314 16.06 9.28 -4.70
N THR A 315 14.97 9.24 -3.99
CA THR A 315 14.78 9.99 -2.74
C THR A 315 14.03 9.15 -1.72
N VAL A 316 14.48 9.17 -0.47
CA VAL A 316 13.78 8.56 0.66
C VAL A 316 13.23 9.66 1.57
N ILE A 317 11.92 9.62 1.84
CA ILE A 317 11.27 10.44 2.86
C ILE A 317 11.18 9.57 4.12
N PRO A 318 12.10 9.73 5.09
CA PRO A 318 12.17 8.79 6.21
C PRO A 318 11.11 9.10 7.28
N MET A 319 10.66 8.05 7.98
CA MET A 319 9.79 8.18 9.15
C MET A 319 10.50 8.88 10.33
N LEU A 320 11.78 8.62 10.49
CA LEU A 320 12.63 9.16 11.55
C LEU A 320 13.76 10.03 10.97
N PRO A 321 14.25 11.05 11.69
CA PRO A 321 15.43 11.81 11.27
C PRO A 321 16.63 10.91 11.01
N LYS A 322 17.42 11.22 9.97
CA LYS A 322 18.59 10.42 9.54
C LYS A 322 19.61 10.14 10.66
N THR A 323 19.73 11.03 11.65
CA THR A 323 20.54 10.81 12.84
C THR A 323 20.14 9.55 13.60
N LEU A 324 18.85 9.22 13.59
CA LEU A 324 18.31 7.98 14.18
C LEU A 324 18.29 6.86 13.14
N SER A 325 17.60 7.05 12.01
CA SER A 325 17.36 5.98 11.03
C SER A 325 18.62 5.39 10.43
N ASN A 326 19.63 6.23 10.11
CA ASN A 326 20.88 5.79 9.49
C ASN A 326 22.04 5.71 10.50
N GLY A 327 21.85 6.29 11.69
CA GLY A 327 22.86 6.42 12.74
C GLY A 327 22.68 5.43 13.87
N VAL A 328 22.15 5.93 15.02
CA VAL A 328 22.14 5.15 16.27
C VAL A 328 21.20 3.94 16.23
N CYS A 329 20.13 3.97 15.44
CA CYS A 329 19.21 2.83 15.31
C CYS A 329 19.70 1.81 14.27
N SER A 330 20.30 2.26 13.15
CA SER A 330 20.75 1.35 12.08
C SER A 330 21.81 0.36 12.59
N LEU A 331 21.63 -0.93 12.27
CA LEU A 331 22.49 -2.03 12.70
C LEU A 331 23.81 -2.09 11.92
N ASN A 332 24.51 -0.95 11.86
CA ASN A 332 25.78 -0.82 11.16
C ASN A 332 26.81 -1.85 11.65
N PRO A 333 27.67 -2.40 10.75
CA PRO A 333 28.65 -3.40 11.12
C PRO A 333 29.71 -2.82 12.06
N HIS A 334 30.24 -3.67 12.95
CA HIS A 334 31.32 -3.36 13.92
C HIS A 334 30.98 -2.26 14.93
N GLU A 335 29.67 -1.94 15.09
CA GLU A 335 29.18 -1.01 16.11
C GLU A 335 28.31 -1.76 17.12
N ASP A 336 28.40 -1.38 18.40
CA ASP A 336 27.48 -1.87 19.42
C ASP A 336 26.10 -1.26 19.21
N LYS A 337 25.06 -2.10 19.07
CA LYS A 337 23.68 -1.70 18.80
C LYS A 337 22.71 -2.36 19.75
N LEU A 338 21.69 -1.59 20.15
CA LEU A 338 20.61 -2.08 20.96
C LEU A 338 19.55 -2.73 20.08
N THR A 339 19.12 -3.92 20.48
CA THR A 339 18.11 -4.69 19.74
C THR A 339 17.05 -5.30 20.65
N LEU A 340 15.88 -5.59 20.06
CA LEU A 340 14.90 -6.51 20.59
C LEU A 340 15.01 -7.79 19.77
N SER A 341 15.42 -8.87 20.40
CA SER A 341 15.78 -10.12 19.70
C SER A 341 14.77 -11.22 19.99
N VAL A 342 14.45 -11.97 18.94
CA VAL A 342 13.65 -13.20 19.03
C VAL A 342 14.54 -14.38 18.67
N PHE A 343 14.74 -15.28 19.61
CA PHE A 343 15.45 -16.54 19.39
C PHE A 343 14.43 -17.66 19.21
N MET A 344 14.57 -18.46 18.17
CA MET A 344 13.64 -19.55 17.86
C MET A 344 14.41 -20.85 17.63
N GLU A 345 14.00 -21.93 18.29
CA GLU A 345 14.38 -23.29 17.89
C GLU A 345 13.36 -23.82 16.89
N ILE A 346 13.81 -24.12 15.66
CA ILE A 346 12.96 -24.53 14.55
C ILE A 346 13.33 -25.97 14.15
N ASP A 347 12.35 -26.86 14.07
CA ASP A 347 12.56 -28.25 13.69
C ASP A 347 12.75 -28.40 12.16
N ARG A 348 13.11 -29.61 11.73
CA ARG A 348 13.34 -29.95 10.30
C ARG A 348 12.07 -29.88 9.43
N LYS A 349 10.89 -29.63 10.02
CA LYS A 349 9.63 -29.41 9.33
C LYS A 349 9.24 -27.94 9.28
N GLY A 350 10.07 -27.06 9.86
CA GLY A 350 9.85 -25.62 9.93
C GLY A 350 8.95 -25.18 11.10
N ASN A 351 8.69 -26.03 12.10
CA ASN A 351 7.86 -25.63 13.23
C ASN A 351 8.73 -25.05 14.34
N VAL A 352 8.31 -23.92 14.90
CA VAL A 352 8.91 -23.34 16.09
C VAL A 352 8.58 -24.21 17.30
N LYS A 353 9.60 -24.73 17.97
CA LYS A 353 9.49 -25.63 19.14
C LYS A 353 9.51 -24.83 20.42
N GLN A 354 10.37 -23.86 20.49
CA GLN A 354 10.49 -22.91 21.58
C GLN A 354 11.04 -21.59 21.07
N TYR A 355 10.75 -20.52 21.76
CA TYR A 355 11.28 -19.19 21.46
C TYR A 355 11.47 -18.38 22.74
N ASP A 356 12.30 -17.36 22.64
CA ASP A 356 12.56 -16.39 23.71
C ASP A 356 12.70 -14.99 23.12
N ILE A 357 12.15 -13.99 23.82
CA ILE A 357 12.17 -12.59 23.40
C ILE A 357 12.95 -11.80 24.45
N LYS A 358 14.00 -11.13 24.04
CA LYS A 358 14.92 -10.41 24.94
C LYS A 358 15.33 -9.05 24.40
N GLU A 359 15.53 -8.11 25.32
CA GLU A 359 16.31 -6.91 25.05
C GLU A 359 17.80 -7.31 25.03
N THR A 360 18.50 -7.02 23.93
CA THR A 360 19.87 -7.48 23.72
C THR A 360 20.78 -6.32 23.28
N ILE A 361 22.10 -6.56 23.36
CA ILE A 361 23.10 -5.75 22.69
C ILE A 361 23.89 -6.64 21.73
N ILE A 362 24.03 -6.16 20.48
CA ILE A 362 24.71 -6.88 19.41
C ILE A 362 25.90 -6.08 18.87
N ASN A 363 26.78 -6.79 18.14
CA ASN A 363 27.80 -6.19 17.30
C ASN A 363 27.84 -6.97 15.98
N SER A 364 27.26 -6.41 14.91
CA SER A 364 27.18 -7.07 13.59
C SER A 364 28.57 -7.28 13.02
N LYS A 365 28.88 -8.49 12.54
CA LYS A 365 30.19 -8.88 12.00
C LYS A 365 30.32 -8.57 10.52
N ALA A 366 29.20 -8.45 9.80
CA ALA A 366 29.21 -8.14 8.39
C ALA A 366 27.90 -7.43 7.98
N ARG A 367 28.03 -6.44 7.11
CA ARG A 367 26.93 -5.93 6.29
C ARG A 367 27.03 -6.56 4.91
N MET A 368 26.07 -7.40 4.58
CA MET A 368 25.99 -8.08 3.30
C MET A 368 24.96 -7.42 2.41
N THR A 369 25.13 -7.58 1.09
CA THR A 369 24.11 -7.22 0.12
C THR A 369 23.39 -8.48 -0.38
N TYR A 370 22.16 -8.30 -0.87
CA TYR A 370 21.42 -9.40 -1.50
C TYR A 370 22.21 -10.02 -2.66
N THR A 371 22.91 -9.19 -3.44
CA THR A 371 23.73 -9.65 -4.56
C THR A 371 24.91 -10.50 -4.08
N GLU A 372 25.71 -10.01 -3.12
CA GLU A 372 26.89 -10.74 -2.61
C GLU A 372 26.52 -12.12 -2.03
N VAL A 373 25.46 -12.17 -1.19
CA VAL A 373 25.01 -13.44 -0.59
C VAL A 373 24.48 -14.42 -1.64
N SER A 374 23.72 -13.92 -2.62
CA SER A 374 23.26 -14.78 -3.70
C SER A 374 24.39 -15.28 -4.58
N ASP A 375 25.40 -14.46 -4.87
CA ASP A 375 26.57 -14.88 -5.65
C ASP A 375 27.41 -15.94 -4.91
N ILE A 376 27.52 -15.83 -3.59
CA ILE A 376 28.13 -16.87 -2.75
C ILE A 376 27.36 -18.20 -2.83
N LEU A 377 26.02 -18.17 -2.78
CA LEU A 377 25.18 -19.35 -2.64
C LEU A 377 24.84 -20.00 -4.00
N GLU A 378 24.57 -19.18 -5.03
CA GLU A 378 24.10 -19.64 -6.34
C GLU A 378 25.22 -19.79 -7.37
N ASN A 379 26.20 -18.84 -7.34
CA ASN A 379 27.28 -18.77 -8.33
C ASN A 379 28.61 -19.33 -7.81
N ASP A 380 28.66 -19.73 -6.54
CA ASP A 380 29.84 -20.32 -5.90
C ASP A 380 31.08 -19.41 -5.93
N ASP A 381 30.89 -18.08 -5.81
CA ASP A 381 31.92 -17.06 -5.95
C ASP A 381 33.03 -17.21 -4.89
N GLU A 382 34.21 -17.70 -5.32
CA GLU A 382 35.34 -18.00 -4.43
C GLU A 382 35.97 -16.75 -3.82
N GLU A 383 35.94 -15.59 -4.51
CA GLU A 383 36.52 -14.34 -3.99
C GLU A 383 35.65 -13.82 -2.85
N LEU A 384 34.31 -13.80 -3.03
CA LEU A 384 33.38 -13.41 -1.98
C LEU A 384 33.40 -14.38 -0.80
N LYS A 385 33.51 -15.69 -1.04
CA LYS A 385 33.67 -16.70 0.02
C LYS A 385 34.94 -16.49 0.82
N ALA A 386 36.06 -16.17 0.17
CA ALA A 386 37.32 -15.88 0.87
C ALA A 386 37.21 -14.60 1.73
N LYS A 387 36.58 -13.54 1.16
CA LYS A 387 36.35 -12.27 1.84
C LYS A 387 35.48 -12.43 3.10
N TYR A 388 34.41 -13.22 3.01
CA TYR A 388 33.43 -13.41 4.07
C TYR A 388 33.50 -14.78 4.74
N SER A 389 34.67 -15.43 4.72
CA SER A 389 34.89 -16.81 5.20
C SER A 389 34.33 -17.09 6.60
N HIS A 390 34.21 -16.08 7.45
CA HIS A 390 33.72 -16.19 8.84
C HIS A 390 32.21 -16.31 8.97
N VAL A 391 31.41 -16.13 7.88
CA VAL A 391 29.93 -16.19 7.87
C VAL A 391 29.36 -17.04 6.74
N VAL A 392 30.17 -17.64 5.88
CA VAL A 392 29.72 -18.44 4.73
C VAL A 392 28.91 -19.67 5.16
N GLU A 393 29.30 -20.35 6.24
CA GLU A 393 28.57 -21.54 6.73
C GLU A 393 27.19 -21.14 7.31
N GLU A 394 27.08 -19.97 7.90
CA GLU A 394 25.80 -19.40 8.31
C GLU A 394 24.88 -19.15 7.12
N PHE A 395 25.39 -18.63 5.98
CA PHE A 395 24.58 -18.44 4.75
C PHE A 395 24.03 -19.75 4.22
N LYS A 396 24.87 -20.81 4.14
CA LYS A 396 24.41 -22.15 3.73
C LYS A 396 23.37 -22.72 4.67
N THR A 397 23.54 -22.52 5.96
CA THR A 397 22.58 -22.95 6.98
C THR A 397 21.27 -22.18 6.86
N ALA A 398 21.34 -20.87 6.60
CA ALA A 398 20.21 -19.99 6.39
C ALA A 398 19.41 -20.40 5.14
N GLU A 399 20.08 -20.72 4.04
CA GLU A 399 19.45 -21.23 2.80
C GLU A 399 18.66 -22.51 3.06
N VAL A 400 19.25 -23.46 3.79
CA VAL A 400 18.57 -24.73 4.14
C VAL A 400 17.31 -24.47 4.95
N LEU A 401 17.40 -23.61 6.00
CA LEU A 401 16.24 -23.28 6.82
C LEU A 401 15.18 -22.51 6.01
N ALA A 402 15.56 -21.55 5.20
CA ALA A 402 14.61 -20.80 4.38
C ALA A 402 13.81 -21.72 3.43
N LYS A 403 14.48 -22.66 2.75
CA LYS A 403 13.80 -23.66 1.92
C LYS A 403 12.78 -24.52 2.71
N ILE A 404 13.10 -24.89 3.93
CA ILE A 404 12.17 -25.62 4.83
C ILE A 404 10.95 -24.75 5.18
N LEU A 405 11.16 -23.46 5.49
CA LEU A 405 10.09 -22.51 5.82
C LEU A 405 9.20 -22.23 4.61
N MET A 406 9.78 -22.01 3.43
CA MET A 406 9.04 -21.87 2.18
C MET A 406 8.15 -23.07 1.91
N GLU A 407 8.68 -24.30 2.09
CA GLU A 407 7.89 -25.52 1.91
C GLU A 407 6.77 -25.65 2.96
N ARG A 408 7.02 -25.28 4.22
CA ARG A 408 5.98 -25.21 5.25
C ARG A 408 4.88 -24.23 4.88
N ARG A 409 5.23 -23.02 4.42
CA ARG A 409 4.30 -21.98 3.98
C ARG A 409 3.45 -22.44 2.79
N ASN A 410 4.07 -23.08 1.81
CA ASN A 410 3.39 -23.68 0.66
C ASN A 410 2.41 -24.78 1.06
N ARG A 411 2.80 -25.68 1.97
CA ARG A 411 1.90 -26.74 2.48
C ARG A 411 0.68 -26.19 3.21
N ARG A 412 0.83 -25.06 3.91
CA ARG A 412 -0.25 -24.34 4.60
C ARG A 412 -1.24 -23.70 3.62
N GLY A 413 -0.78 -23.38 2.42
CA GLY A 413 -1.61 -22.79 1.37
C GLY A 413 -1.40 -21.29 1.17
N ALA A 414 -0.25 -20.76 1.58
CA ALA A 414 0.10 -19.37 1.28
C ALA A 414 0.10 -19.11 -0.23
N ILE A 415 -0.45 -17.98 -0.62
CA ILE A 415 -0.51 -17.55 -2.02
C ILE A 415 0.72 -16.68 -2.28
N ASP A 416 1.58 -17.14 -3.17
CA ASP A 416 2.78 -16.40 -3.58
C ASP A 416 2.57 -15.92 -5.02
N PHE A 417 2.31 -14.63 -5.19
CA PHE A 417 2.26 -14.00 -6.50
C PHE A 417 3.66 -13.50 -6.84
N ASP A 418 4.23 -14.00 -7.91
CA ASP A 418 5.56 -13.62 -8.39
C ASP A 418 5.39 -12.64 -9.57
N PHE A 419 4.94 -11.40 -9.26
CA PHE A 419 4.83 -10.36 -10.27
C PHE A 419 6.17 -9.64 -10.42
N PRO A 420 6.57 -9.31 -11.66
CA PRO A 420 7.76 -8.55 -11.92
C PRO A 420 7.67 -7.12 -11.34
N GLU A 421 8.70 -6.69 -10.64
CA GLU A 421 8.83 -5.33 -10.14
C GLU A 421 9.84 -4.54 -10.97
N ALA A 422 9.51 -3.27 -11.28
CA ALA A 422 10.42 -2.38 -11.99
C ALA A 422 11.59 -1.91 -11.11
N LYS A 423 12.83 -2.11 -11.56
CA LYS A 423 14.02 -1.42 -11.06
C LYS A 423 14.42 -0.34 -12.05
N ILE A 424 14.23 0.93 -11.68
CA ILE A 424 14.60 2.08 -12.48
C ILE A 424 16.05 2.43 -12.18
N ILE A 425 16.87 2.50 -13.23
CA ILE A 425 18.30 2.79 -13.13
C ILE A 425 18.53 4.21 -13.60
N LEU A 426 19.13 5.04 -12.73
CA LEU A 426 19.43 6.43 -13.03
C LEU A 426 20.93 6.62 -13.32
N THR A 427 21.23 7.60 -14.18
CA THR A 427 22.61 8.13 -14.33
C THR A 427 22.99 8.95 -13.10
N PRO A 428 24.29 9.28 -12.90
CA PRO A 428 24.72 10.19 -11.84
C PRO A 428 24.04 11.57 -11.88
N GLU A 429 23.58 11.99 -13.07
CA GLU A 429 22.84 13.25 -13.28
C GLU A 429 21.34 13.08 -13.01
N GLY A 430 20.90 11.89 -12.59
CA GLY A 430 19.51 11.59 -12.24
C GLY A 430 18.57 11.37 -13.43
N LYS A 431 19.09 11.14 -14.66
CA LYS A 431 18.28 10.74 -15.82
C LYS A 431 18.06 9.22 -15.83
N VAL A 432 16.93 8.78 -16.35
CA VAL A 432 16.68 7.36 -16.54
C VAL A 432 17.61 6.81 -17.61
N SER A 433 18.47 5.85 -17.23
CA SER A 433 19.34 5.15 -18.17
C SER A 433 18.73 3.84 -18.64
N ASP A 434 18.02 3.13 -17.76
CA ASP A 434 17.40 1.85 -18.09
C ASP A 434 16.27 1.52 -17.09
N ILE A 435 15.38 0.60 -17.50
CA ILE A 435 14.36 0.01 -16.64
C ILE A 435 14.45 -1.48 -16.80
N LYS A 436 14.63 -2.21 -15.69
CA LYS A 436 14.77 -3.68 -15.66
C LYS A 436 13.79 -4.28 -14.66
N GLU A 437 13.52 -5.55 -14.83
CA GLU A 437 12.86 -6.35 -13.80
C GLU A 437 13.80 -6.55 -12.59
N TYR A 438 13.25 -6.42 -11.39
CA TYR A 438 13.97 -6.72 -10.15
C TYR A 438 13.92 -8.21 -9.87
N GLU A 439 15.08 -8.87 -9.88
CA GLU A 439 15.20 -10.30 -9.61
C GLU A 439 15.18 -10.61 -8.11
N ARG A 440 14.22 -11.42 -7.67
CA ARG A 440 14.15 -11.95 -6.30
C ARG A 440 14.97 -13.23 -6.21
N ARG A 441 16.21 -13.09 -5.74
CA ARG A 441 17.17 -14.21 -5.59
C ARG A 441 17.04 -14.90 -4.23
N ILE A 442 17.85 -15.94 -3.99
CA ILE A 442 17.80 -16.76 -2.76
C ILE A 442 18.00 -15.94 -1.48
N SER A 443 18.87 -14.94 -1.48
CA SER A 443 19.14 -14.09 -0.32
C SER A 443 17.91 -13.27 0.11
N ASN A 444 17.14 -12.75 -0.85
CA ASN A 444 15.86 -12.07 -0.57
C ASN A 444 14.88 -13.01 0.12
N ARG A 445 14.77 -14.26 -0.38
CA ARG A 445 13.87 -15.27 0.20
C ARG A 445 14.30 -15.71 1.59
N ILE A 446 15.59 -15.76 1.88
CA ILE A 446 16.12 -16.05 3.23
C ILE A 446 15.60 -15.02 4.24
N ILE A 447 15.83 -13.74 3.97
CA ILE A 447 15.41 -12.66 4.86
C ILE A 447 13.88 -12.61 4.97
N GLU A 448 13.17 -12.71 3.85
CA GLU A 448 11.70 -12.76 3.84
C GLU A 448 11.15 -13.86 4.77
N GLU A 449 11.58 -15.11 4.62
CA GLU A 449 11.08 -16.23 5.42
C GLU A 449 11.42 -16.08 6.91
N PHE A 450 12.60 -15.52 7.24
CA PHE A 450 13.00 -15.28 8.62
C PHE A 450 12.20 -14.15 9.26
N MET A 451 11.88 -13.10 8.50
CA MET A 451 11.00 -12.03 8.98
C MET A 451 9.56 -12.53 9.12
N LEU A 452 9.05 -13.32 8.17
CA LEU A 452 7.71 -13.91 8.24
C LEU A 452 7.53 -14.79 9.47
N ILE A 453 8.43 -15.75 9.73
CA ILE A 453 8.30 -16.64 10.90
C ILE A 453 8.44 -15.88 12.22
N THR A 454 9.25 -14.83 12.25
CA THR A 454 9.41 -13.99 13.45
C THR A 454 8.15 -13.18 13.70
N ASN A 455 7.58 -12.55 12.66
CA ASN A 455 6.33 -11.80 12.73
C ASN A 455 5.16 -12.68 13.18
N GLU A 456 5.06 -13.92 12.67
CA GLU A 456 4.06 -14.92 13.11
C GLU A 456 4.25 -15.26 14.58
N THR A 457 5.48 -15.56 15.01
CA THR A 457 5.80 -15.98 16.39
C THR A 457 5.47 -14.87 17.40
N VAL A 458 5.83 -13.63 17.10
CA VAL A 458 5.53 -12.48 17.95
C VAL A 458 4.03 -12.21 18.01
N ALA A 459 3.33 -12.25 16.87
CA ALA A 459 1.89 -12.03 16.81
C ALA A 459 1.11 -13.07 17.62
N GLU A 460 1.47 -14.35 17.47
CA GLU A 460 0.86 -15.46 18.22
C GLU A 460 1.08 -15.31 19.74
N HIS A 461 2.31 -14.96 20.16
CA HIS A 461 2.65 -14.75 21.57
C HIS A 461 1.75 -13.69 22.22
N TYR A 462 1.63 -12.52 21.61
CA TYR A 462 0.86 -11.41 22.17
C TYR A 462 -0.66 -11.59 22.04
N PHE A 463 -1.13 -12.34 21.05
CA PHE A 463 -2.52 -12.76 20.97
C PHE A 463 -2.95 -13.59 22.19
N TRP A 464 -2.17 -14.61 22.56
CA TRP A 464 -2.50 -15.47 23.69
C TRP A 464 -2.33 -14.78 25.05
N LEU A 465 -1.51 -13.75 25.14
CA LEU A 465 -1.42 -12.91 26.34
C LEU A 465 -2.60 -11.96 26.50
N ASN A 466 -3.46 -11.84 25.49
CA ASN A 466 -4.60 -10.91 25.47
C ASN A 466 -4.20 -9.45 25.82
N ILE A 467 -3.06 -9.01 25.32
CA ILE A 467 -2.57 -7.64 25.41
C ILE A 467 -2.95 -6.91 24.12
N PRO A 468 -3.52 -5.68 24.18
CA PRO A 468 -3.80 -4.90 22.98
C PRO A 468 -2.56 -4.77 22.09
N PHE A 469 -2.69 -5.11 20.82
CA PHE A 469 -1.57 -5.23 19.88
C PHE A 469 -1.95 -4.75 18.50
N VAL A 470 -0.99 -4.35 17.67
CA VAL A 470 -1.23 -3.99 16.27
C VAL A 470 -0.98 -5.22 15.40
N TYR A 471 -2.03 -5.71 14.76
CA TYR A 471 -1.94 -6.83 13.82
C TYR A 471 -1.88 -6.34 12.38
N ARG A 472 -1.26 -7.11 11.51
CA ARG A 472 -1.33 -6.97 10.06
C ARG A 472 -2.30 -8.00 9.54
N ILE A 473 -3.49 -7.56 9.14
CA ILE A 473 -4.55 -8.45 8.68
C ILE A 473 -4.72 -8.38 7.17
N HIS A 474 -5.12 -9.50 6.61
CA HIS A 474 -5.60 -9.61 5.23
C HIS A 474 -6.87 -10.42 5.27
N GLU A 475 -7.99 -9.75 5.19
CA GLU A 475 -9.31 -10.36 5.34
C GLU A 475 -9.62 -11.32 4.19
N THR A 476 -10.52 -12.27 4.43
CA THR A 476 -11.06 -13.16 3.41
C THR A 476 -11.74 -12.33 2.31
N PRO A 477 -11.53 -12.66 1.02
CA PRO A 477 -12.22 -12.00 -0.08
C PRO A 477 -13.73 -12.20 0.01
N SER A 478 -14.52 -11.27 -0.57
CA SER A 478 -15.97 -11.39 -0.56
C SER A 478 -16.45 -12.55 -1.44
N ALA A 479 -17.60 -13.15 -1.06
CA ALA A 479 -18.23 -14.23 -1.83
C ALA A 479 -18.53 -13.80 -3.28
N GLU A 480 -18.96 -12.56 -3.48
CA GLU A 480 -19.23 -12.00 -4.80
C GLU A 480 -17.97 -12.03 -5.69
N LYS A 481 -16.84 -11.52 -5.18
CA LYS A 481 -15.54 -11.55 -5.90
C LYS A 481 -15.08 -12.97 -6.17
N MET A 482 -15.31 -13.90 -5.24
CA MET A 482 -14.95 -15.31 -5.44
C MET A 482 -15.84 -15.99 -6.48
N GLN A 483 -17.13 -15.62 -6.58
CA GLN A 483 -18.01 -16.10 -7.66
C GLN A 483 -17.60 -15.55 -9.03
N GLU A 484 -17.24 -14.25 -9.12
CA GLU A 484 -16.70 -13.64 -10.34
C GLU A 484 -15.43 -14.36 -10.78
N LEU A 485 -14.47 -14.51 -9.87
CA LEU A 485 -13.23 -15.25 -10.11
C LEU A 485 -13.50 -16.70 -10.53
N GLY A 486 -14.44 -17.39 -9.86
CA GLY A 486 -14.83 -18.75 -10.19
C GLY A 486 -15.36 -18.90 -11.62
N LYS A 487 -16.22 -17.95 -12.07
CA LYS A 487 -16.69 -17.89 -13.47
C LYS A 487 -15.52 -17.70 -14.43
N PHE A 488 -14.63 -16.76 -14.13
CA PHE A 488 -13.46 -16.46 -14.96
C PHE A 488 -12.53 -17.66 -15.09
N VAL A 489 -12.06 -18.27 -14.00
CA VAL A 489 -11.13 -19.40 -14.06
C VAL A 489 -11.76 -20.64 -14.72
N SER A 490 -13.08 -20.78 -14.67
CA SER A 490 -13.80 -21.88 -15.32
C SER A 490 -13.70 -21.82 -16.85
N THR A 491 -13.52 -20.64 -17.43
CA THR A 491 -13.29 -20.48 -18.88
C THR A 491 -11.97 -21.09 -19.35
N PHE A 492 -11.01 -21.26 -18.42
CA PHE A 492 -9.73 -21.94 -18.64
C PHE A 492 -9.73 -23.41 -18.16
N GLY A 493 -10.87 -23.92 -17.69
CA GLY A 493 -11.00 -25.30 -17.20
C GLY A 493 -10.59 -25.52 -15.74
N TYR A 494 -10.38 -24.45 -14.96
CA TYR A 494 -10.07 -24.52 -13.53
C TYR A 494 -11.31 -24.29 -12.68
N THR A 495 -11.31 -24.82 -11.45
CA THR A 495 -12.42 -24.66 -10.51
C THR A 495 -11.88 -24.35 -9.12
N ILE A 496 -12.45 -23.32 -8.46
CA ILE A 496 -12.18 -23.04 -7.05
C ILE A 496 -12.88 -24.12 -6.22
N LYS A 497 -12.10 -24.87 -5.43
CA LYS A 497 -12.62 -25.95 -4.59
C LYS A 497 -13.11 -25.41 -3.25
N GLY A 498 -14.25 -25.90 -2.77
CA GLY A 498 -14.81 -25.55 -1.48
C GLY A 498 -15.97 -24.55 -1.57
N ASP A 499 -16.32 -23.98 -0.41
CA ASP A 499 -17.34 -22.95 -0.30
C ASP A 499 -16.78 -21.60 -0.75
N LEU A 500 -17.52 -20.88 -1.60
CA LEU A 500 -17.13 -19.56 -2.09
C LEU A 500 -17.43 -18.45 -1.07
N GLU A 501 -18.24 -18.73 -0.05
CA GLU A 501 -18.48 -17.79 1.05
C GLU A 501 -17.36 -17.81 2.08
N GLU A 502 -16.69 -18.97 2.25
CA GLU A 502 -15.57 -19.15 3.17
C GLU A 502 -14.36 -19.82 2.48
N VAL A 503 -13.89 -19.18 1.40
CA VAL A 503 -12.76 -19.71 0.62
C VAL A 503 -11.51 -19.81 1.48
N HIS A 504 -10.91 -21.02 1.51
CA HIS A 504 -9.62 -21.21 2.12
C HIS A 504 -8.48 -20.84 1.16
N PRO A 505 -7.40 -20.14 1.61
CA PRO A 505 -6.29 -19.71 0.75
C PRO A 505 -5.70 -20.84 -0.13
N LYS A 506 -5.63 -22.05 0.40
CA LYS A 506 -5.15 -23.24 -0.31
C LYS A 506 -5.92 -23.57 -1.60
N ALA A 507 -7.21 -23.20 -1.68
CA ALA A 507 -7.99 -23.42 -2.88
C ALA A 507 -7.48 -22.54 -4.04
N LEU A 508 -7.16 -21.27 -3.75
CA LEU A 508 -6.56 -20.34 -4.72
C LEU A 508 -5.11 -20.70 -5.03
N GLN A 509 -4.31 -21.02 -4.01
CA GLN A 509 -2.92 -21.48 -4.18
C GLN A 509 -2.81 -22.72 -5.08
N SER A 510 -3.79 -23.63 -5.01
CA SER A 510 -3.84 -24.81 -5.87
C SER A 510 -4.01 -24.45 -7.35
N ILE A 511 -4.76 -23.37 -7.66
CA ILE A 511 -4.91 -22.85 -9.02
C ILE A 511 -3.60 -22.21 -9.49
N ILE A 512 -2.99 -21.32 -8.65
CA ILE A 512 -1.70 -20.70 -8.96
C ILE A 512 -0.64 -21.77 -9.31
N SER A 513 -0.56 -22.82 -8.47
CA SER A 513 0.37 -23.93 -8.74
C SER A 513 0.07 -24.69 -10.04
N ALA A 514 -1.21 -24.80 -10.40
CA ALA A 514 -1.63 -25.53 -11.62
C ALA A 514 -1.42 -24.73 -12.91
N ILE A 515 -1.39 -23.40 -12.84
CA ILE A 515 -1.19 -22.53 -14.01
C ILE A 515 0.28 -22.15 -14.24
N LYS A 516 1.16 -22.42 -13.29
CA LYS A 516 2.57 -22.03 -13.36
C LYS A 516 3.25 -22.50 -14.66
N GLY A 517 3.86 -21.57 -15.39
CA GLY A 517 4.51 -21.80 -16.69
C GLY A 517 3.54 -21.97 -17.87
N LYS A 518 2.23 -21.71 -17.68
CA LYS A 518 1.24 -21.78 -18.75
C LYS A 518 0.86 -20.40 -19.27
N LYS A 519 0.29 -20.35 -20.47
CA LYS A 519 -0.15 -19.10 -21.13
C LYS A 519 -1.15 -18.28 -20.31
N GLU A 520 -2.00 -18.95 -19.52
CA GLU A 520 -3.03 -18.34 -18.69
C GLU A 520 -2.54 -17.87 -17.31
N GLU A 521 -1.26 -18.09 -16.96
CA GLU A 521 -0.71 -17.76 -15.63
C GLU A 521 -0.90 -16.28 -15.28
N GLU A 522 -0.49 -15.39 -16.17
CA GLU A 522 -0.58 -13.94 -15.94
C GLU A 522 -2.03 -13.47 -15.80
N ALA A 523 -2.91 -13.95 -16.69
CA ALA A 523 -4.32 -13.60 -16.66
C ALA A 523 -5.00 -14.00 -15.35
N ILE A 524 -4.83 -15.25 -14.94
CA ILE A 524 -5.49 -15.78 -13.74
C ILE A 524 -4.88 -15.15 -12.49
N SER A 525 -3.55 -14.99 -12.43
CA SER A 525 -2.87 -14.37 -11.28
C SER A 525 -3.31 -12.92 -11.09
N THR A 526 -3.40 -12.13 -12.17
CA THR A 526 -3.83 -10.73 -12.13
C THR A 526 -5.28 -10.59 -11.65
N ILE A 527 -6.22 -11.37 -12.22
CA ILE A 527 -7.63 -11.30 -11.81
C ILE A 527 -7.81 -11.83 -10.39
N MET A 528 -7.08 -12.88 -10.01
CA MET A 528 -7.11 -13.41 -8.66
C MET A 528 -6.62 -12.36 -7.65
N LEU A 529 -5.50 -11.69 -7.90
CA LEU A 529 -5.00 -10.62 -7.02
C LEU A 529 -6.02 -9.49 -6.86
N ARG A 530 -6.66 -9.05 -7.95
CA ARG A 530 -7.72 -8.02 -7.94
C ARG A 530 -8.98 -8.45 -7.18
N SER A 531 -9.20 -9.74 -7.03
CA SER A 531 -10.33 -10.30 -6.28
C SER A 531 -10.07 -10.37 -4.77
N LEU A 532 -8.83 -10.20 -4.33
CA LEU A 532 -8.45 -10.17 -2.92
C LEU A 532 -8.67 -8.77 -2.33
N LYS A 533 -8.87 -8.72 -1.01
CA LYS A 533 -8.86 -7.47 -0.24
C LYS A 533 -7.42 -6.95 -0.08
N GLN A 534 -7.26 -5.69 0.26
CA GLN A 534 -5.97 -5.12 0.61
C GLN A 534 -5.65 -5.42 2.08
N ALA A 535 -4.40 -5.78 2.38
CA ALA A 535 -3.94 -5.94 3.75
C ALA A 535 -3.88 -4.58 4.47
N ARG A 536 -4.17 -4.56 5.77
CA ARG A 536 -4.18 -3.36 6.60
C ARG A 536 -3.77 -3.63 8.04
N TYR A 537 -3.50 -2.60 8.81
CA TYR A 537 -3.30 -2.72 10.24
C TYR A 537 -4.64 -2.70 10.98
N SER A 538 -4.73 -3.44 12.08
CA SER A 538 -5.94 -3.57 12.89
C SER A 538 -5.61 -3.89 14.35
N PRO A 539 -6.42 -3.40 15.32
CA PRO A 539 -6.35 -3.87 16.70
C PRO A 539 -6.88 -5.31 16.85
N GLU A 540 -7.66 -5.79 15.89
CA GLU A 540 -8.26 -7.13 15.90
C GLU A 540 -7.48 -8.09 15.01
N CYS A 541 -7.22 -9.31 15.52
CA CYS A 541 -6.52 -10.34 14.78
C CYS A 541 -7.52 -11.23 14.00
N SER A 542 -7.73 -10.94 12.73
CA SER A 542 -8.54 -11.77 11.82
C SER A 542 -7.70 -12.70 10.93
N GLY A 543 -6.38 -12.75 11.15
CA GLY A 543 -5.44 -13.51 10.33
C GLY A 543 -5.01 -12.81 9.04
N HIS A 544 -4.18 -13.48 8.26
CA HIS A 544 -3.65 -12.95 7.00
C HIS A 544 -3.89 -13.95 5.86
N PHE A 545 -4.94 -13.73 5.08
CA PHE A 545 -5.41 -14.64 4.04
C PHE A 545 -4.31 -15.01 3.05
N GLY A 546 -3.61 -14.06 2.45
CA GLY A 546 -2.56 -14.31 1.46
C GLY A 546 -1.40 -15.16 1.99
N LEU A 547 -1.01 -14.98 3.26
CA LEU A 547 0.02 -15.78 3.93
C LEU A 547 -0.52 -17.10 4.50
N ALA A 548 -1.83 -17.31 4.47
CA ALA A 548 -2.52 -18.38 5.19
C ALA A 548 -2.09 -18.44 6.67
N ALA A 549 -1.83 -17.30 7.29
CA ALA A 549 -1.36 -17.17 8.67
C ALA A 549 -2.54 -16.81 9.58
N GLN A 550 -2.67 -17.55 10.71
CA GLN A 550 -3.70 -17.29 11.70
C GLN A 550 -3.38 -16.05 12.54
N TYR A 551 -2.11 -15.83 12.85
CA TYR A 551 -1.60 -14.70 13.59
C TYR A 551 -0.52 -14.02 12.76
N TYR A 552 -0.62 -12.71 12.56
CA TYR A 552 0.42 -11.98 11.85
C TYR A 552 0.47 -10.52 12.30
N SER A 553 1.67 -10.01 12.43
CA SER A 553 1.96 -8.60 12.76
C SER A 553 3.24 -8.19 12.07
N HIS A 554 3.51 -6.91 12.00
CA HIS A 554 4.79 -6.38 11.56
C HIS A 554 5.62 -5.98 12.78
N PHE A 555 6.72 -6.70 13.01
CA PHE A 555 7.65 -6.49 14.13
C PHE A 555 9.04 -6.05 13.66
N THR A 556 9.40 -6.37 12.43
CA THR A 556 10.78 -6.46 11.97
C THR A 556 11.37 -5.17 11.38
N SER A 557 10.61 -4.04 11.34
CA SER A 557 11.12 -2.80 10.72
C SER A 557 10.67 -1.52 11.45
N PRO A 558 11.05 -1.30 12.72
CA PRO A 558 10.62 -0.14 13.51
C PRO A 558 11.27 1.18 13.10
N ILE A 559 12.37 1.18 12.31
CA ILE A 559 12.98 2.41 11.79
C ILE A 559 12.06 3.05 10.75
N ARG A 560 11.38 2.23 9.95
CA ARG A 560 10.61 2.67 8.80
C ARG A 560 9.10 2.43 8.90
N ARG A 561 8.59 1.72 9.91
CA ARG A 561 7.15 1.48 10.12
C ARG A 561 6.75 1.76 11.56
N TYR A 562 5.77 2.64 11.75
CA TYR A 562 5.27 3.00 13.10
C TYR A 562 4.56 1.85 13.83
N PRO A 563 3.77 0.96 13.19
CA PRO A 563 3.21 -0.20 13.85
C PRO A 563 4.26 -1.06 14.55
N ASP A 564 5.39 -1.33 13.90
CA ASP A 564 6.52 -2.07 14.47
C ASP A 564 7.09 -1.34 15.71
N LEU A 565 7.29 -0.03 15.61
CA LEU A 565 7.74 0.80 16.73
C LEU A 565 6.74 0.73 17.90
N GLN A 566 5.45 0.77 17.63
CA GLN A 566 4.42 0.71 18.67
C GLN A 566 4.38 -0.64 19.35
N ILE A 567 4.46 -1.76 18.60
CA ILE A 567 4.48 -3.07 19.23
C ILE A 567 5.78 -3.34 20.02
N HIS A 568 6.92 -2.83 19.59
CA HIS A 568 8.16 -2.88 20.37
C HIS A 568 7.98 -2.24 21.75
N ARG A 569 7.27 -1.10 21.85
CA ARG A 569 6.95 -0.48 23.15
C ARG A 569 6.10 -1.38 24.01
N ILE A 570 5.04 -1.96 23.46
CA ILE A 570 4.15 -2.87 24.17
C ILE A 570 4.94 -4.09 24.66
N MET A 571 5.78 -4.66 23.81
CA MET A 571 6.65 -5.78 24.15
C MET A 571 7.60 -5.45 25.29
N LYS A 572 8.30 -4.32 25.24
CA LYS A 572 9.22 -3.88 26.30
C LYS A 572 8.50 -3.57 27.61
N GLU A 573 7.31 -2.96 27.55
CA GLU A 573 6.49 -2.75 28.74
C GLU A 573 6.09 -4.09 29.39
N HIS A 574 5.72 -5.08 28.58
CA HIS A 574 5.39 -6.41 29.05
C HIS A 574 6.62 -7.12 29.67
N LEU A 575 7.75 -7.16 28.96
CA LEU A 575 9.00 -7.77 29.45
C LEU A 575 9.47 -7.15 30.78
N ASN A 576 9.19 -5.88 31.00
CA ASN A 576 9.53 -5.15 32.22
C ASN A 576 8.38 -5.09 33.25
N ASN A 577 7.31 -5.89 33.10
CA ASN A 577 6.15 -5.96 33.99
C ASN A 577 5.44 -4.61 34.24
N LYS A 578 5.39 -3.73 33.24
CA LYS A 578 4.80 -2.40 33.34
C LYS A 578 3.34 -2.34 32.88
N ILE A 579 2.79 -3.42 32.30
CA ILE A 579 1.42 -3.46 31.80
C ILE A 579 0.46 -3.87 32.93
N ASN A 580 -0.25 -2.89 33.49
CA ASN A 580 -1.36 -3.10 34.41
C ASN A 580 -2.70 -2.82 33.71
N LYS A 581 -3.84 -3.07 34.40
CA LYS A 581 -5.20 -2.90 33.84
C LYS A 581 -5.43 -1.50 33.25
N LYS A 582 -5.02 -0.44 33.95
CA LYS A 582 -5.15 0.94 33.48
C LYS A 582 -4.33 1.17 32.19
N ARG A 583 -3.12 0.58 32.13
CA ARG A 583 -2.29 0.69 30.93
C ARG A 583 -2.91 -0.07 29.76
N GLN A 584 -3.49 -1.25 29.98
CA GLN A 584 -4.22 -2.00 28.94
C GLN A 584 -5.36 -1.17 28.36
N GLU A 585 -6.18 -0.52 29.20
CA GLU A 585 -7.26 0.37 28.75
C GLU A 585 -6.75 1.54 27.88
N GLN A 586 -5.57 2.09 28.21
CA GLN A 586 -4.92 3.12 27.39
C GLN A 586 -4.41 2.55 26.05
N LEU A 587 -3.83 1.36 26.08
CA LEU A 587 -3.27 0.72 24.89
C LEU A 587 -4.36 0.42 23.86
N VAL A 588 -5.58 0.09 24.24
CA VAL A 588 -6.70 -0.11 23.31
C VAL A 588 -6.84 1.09 22.36
N ASN A 589 -6.93 2.31 22.92
CA ASN A 589 -7.08 3.52 22.10
C ASN A 589 -5.82 3.86 21.29
N ILE A 590 -4.63 3.59 21.85
CA ILE A 590 -3.35 3.85 21.16
C ILE A 590 -3.20 2.91 19.95
N VAL A 591 -3.51 1.64 20.13
CA VAL A 591 -3.41 0.61 19.08
C VAL A 591 -4.42 0.87 17.97
N ASP A 592 -5.65 1.22 18.32
CA ASP A 592 -6.71 1.56 17.34
C ASP A 592 -6.29 2.75 16.47
N TYR A 593 -5.89 3.87 17.12
CA TYR A 593 -5.44 5.06 16.39
C TYR A 593 -4.19 4.78 15.54
N ALA A 594 -3.19 4.07 16.08
CA ALA A 594 -1.98 3.72 15.35
C ALA A 594 -2.29 2.84 14.14
N SER A 595 -3.21 1.87 14.26
CA SER A 595 -3.63 0.99 13.17
C SER A 595 -4.28 1.75 12.02
N THR A 596 -5.23 2.63 12.34
CA THR A 596 -5.96 3.44 11.35
C THR A 596 -5.01 4.40 10.63
N GLN A 597 -4.26 5.21 11.39
CA GLN A 597 -3.32 6.19 10.85
C GLN A 597 -2.25 5.54 9.97
N SER A 598 -1.69 4.38 10.42
CA SER A 598 -0.65 3.70 9.65
C SER A 598 -1.18 3.10 8.35
N SER A 599 -2.40 2.55 8.34
CA SER A 599 -3.02 2.02 7.12
C SER A 599 -3.30 3.12 6.09
N GLU A 600 -3.71 4.31 6.54
CA GLU A 600 -3.93 5.46 5.65
C GLU A 600 -2.63 5.99 5.07
N ARG A 601 -1.59 6.13 5.89
CA ARG A 601 -0.29 6.64 5.45
C ARG A 601 0.47 5.66 4.55
N GLU A 602 0.37 4.36 4.82
CA GLU A 602 0.89 3.32 3.92
C GLU A 602 0.27 3.42 2.53
N ARG A 603 -1.06 3.53 2.43
CA ARG A 603 -1.73 3.71 1.14
C ARG A 603 -1.27 4.98 0.40
N ALA A 604 -1.10 6.09 1.12
CA ALA A 604 -0.59 7.33 0.52
C ALA A 604 0.86 7.17 0.03
N ALA A 605 1.70 6.44 0.77
CA ALA A 605 3.07 6.11 0.37
C ALA A 605 3.11 5.24 -0.88
N ASP A 606 2.34 4.12 -0.91
CA ASP A 606 2.25 3.22 -2.05
C ASP A 606 1.81 3.95 -3.34
N LEU A 607 0.82 4.85 -3.21
CA LEU A 607 0.35 5.66 -4.33
C LEU A 607 1.42 6.62 -4.83
N ALA A 608 2.14 7.29 -3.94
CA ALA A 608 3.23 8.20 -4.30
C ALA A 608 4.40 7.46 -4.97
N GLU A 609 4.80 6.32 -4.42
CA GLU A 609 5.85 5.47 -4.99
C GLU A 609 5.50 4.99 -6.40
N ARG A 610 4.24 4.59 -6.61
CA ARG A 610 3.74 4.21 -7.92
C ARG A 610 3.74 5.41 -8.89
N ASP A 611 3.21 6.55 -8.47
CA ASP A 611 3.15 7.75 -9.29
C ASP A 611 4.54 8.24 -9.73
N VAL A 612 5.55 8.12 -8.85
CA VAL A 612 6.95 8.44 -9.19
C VAL A 612 7.52 7.42 -10.16
N LYS A 613 7.26 6.12 -9.96
CA LYS A 613 7.68 5.09 -10.93
C LYS A 613 7.04 5.32 -12.30
N ASP A 614 5.74 5.65 -12.35
CA ASP A 614 5.03 5.94 -13.60
C ASP A 614 5.56 7.19 -14.30
N TYR A 615 5.93 8.23 -13.53
CA TYR A 615 6.61 9.40 -14.06
C TYR A 615 7.93 9.02 -14.76
N TYR A 616 8.80 8.26 -14.08
CA TYR A 616 10.07 7.84 -14.67
C TYR A 616 9.90 6.88 -15.85
N LYS A 617 8.90 6.01 -15.84
CA LYS A 617 8.53 5.16 -16.99
C LYS A 617 8.10 6.01 -18.18
N ALA A 618 7.31 7.07 -17.96
CA ALA A 618 6.89 7.98 -19.02
C ALA A 618 8.09 8.76 -19.58
N VAL A 619 8.97 9.31 -18.73
CA VAL A 619 10.22 9.97 -19.15
C VAL A 619 11.10 9.03 -20.00
N TYR A 620 11.25 7.78 -19.57
CA TYR A 620 12.02 6.77 -20.31
C TYR A 620 11.45 6.46 -21.70
N MET A 621 10.12 6.52 -21.85
CA MET A 621 9.43 6.21 -23.10
C MET A 621 9.27 7.43 -24.03
N GLU A 622 9.51 8.64 -23.57
CA GLU A 622 9.33 9.87 -24.35
C GLU A 622 10.18 9.86 -25.63
N ASP A 623 11.47 9.50 -25.52
CA ASP A 623 12.38 9.41 -26.65
C ASP A 623 12.12 8.20 -27.57
N LYS A 624 11.22 7.28 -27.19
CA LYS A 624 10.91 6.04 -27.91
C LYS A 624 9.60 6.11 -28.70
N VAL A 625 9.02 7.30 -28.84
CA VAL A 625 7.81 7.49 -29.66
C VAL A 625 8.10 7.10 -31.10
N GLY A 626 7.30 6.19 -31.63
CA GLY A 626 7.47 5.66 -32.99
C GLY A 626 8.24 4.33 -33.05
N GLU A 627 8.89 3.92 -31.99
CA GLU A 627 9.56 2.60 -31.89
C GLU A 627 8.56 1.46 -31.67
N GLU A 628 8.99 0.24 -31.99
CA GLU A 628 8.18 -0.95 -31.88
C GLU A 628 8.76 -1.91 -30.86
N PHE A 629 7.88 -2.51 -30.02
CA PHE A 629 8.26 -3.47 -28.98
C PHE A 629 7.31 -4.67 -29.00
N ASP A 630 7.80 -5.78 -28.49
CA ASP A 630 6.97 -6.92 -28.12
C ASP A 630 6.51 -6.71 -26.68
N GLY A 631 5.26 -7.03 -26.39
CA GLY A 631 4.67 -6.93 -25.06
C GLY A 631 3.56 -7.93 -24.86
N VAL A 632 3.01 -7.99 -23.68
CA VAL A 632 1.92 -8.87 -23.27
C VAL A 632 0.73 -8.05 -22.80
N VAL A 633 -0.49 -8.44 -23.15
CA VAL A 633 -1.70 -7.79 -22.65
C VAL A 633 -1.84 -8.06 -21.16
N SER A 634 -1.60 -7.07 -20.31
CA SER A 634 -1.64 -7.16 -18.84
C SER A 634 -3.05 -6.95 -18.26
N SER A 635 -3.89 -6.18 -18.97
CA SER A 635 -5.25 -5.89 -18.54
C SER A 635 -6.16 -5.54 -19.71
N VAL A 636 -7.46 -5.89 -19.56
CA VAL A 636 -8.49 -5.60 -20.54
C VAL A 636 -9.63 -4.85 -19.87
N THR A 637 -10.10 -3.77 -20.51
CA THR A 637 -11.16 -2.88 -20.01
C THR A 637 -12.14 -2.52 -21.13
N SER A 638 -13.27 -1.93 -20.78
CA SER A 638 -14.28 -1.45 -21.76
C SER A 638 -13.78 -0.32 -22.68
N PHE A 639 -12.66 0.33 -22.38
CA PHE A 639 -12.11 1.43 -23.18
C PHE A 639 -10.79 1.10 -23.89
N GLY A 640 -10.17 -0.04 -23.56
CA GLY A 640 -8.89 -0.44 -24.15
C GLY A 640 -8.20 -1.56 -23.41
N MET A 641 -7.00 -1.87 -23.85
CA MET A 641 -6.09 -2.85 -23.26
C MET A 641 -4.84 -2.18 -22.75
N PHE A 642 -4.38 -2.61 -21.58
CA PHE A 642 -3.04 -2.30 -21.12
C PHE A 642 -2.09 -3.38 -21.60
N ILE A 643 -0.90 -2.98 -22.02
CA ILE A 643 0.12 -3.88 -22.53
C ILE A 643 1.40 -3.58 -21.76
N GLU A 644 1.96 -4.62 -21.17
CA GLU A 644 3.23 -4.56 -20.44
C GLU A 644 4.38 -5.04 -21.32
N LEU A 645 5.47 -4.27 -21.32
CA LEU A 645 6.72 -4.61 -22.00
C LEU A 645 7.61 -5.47 -21.07
N PRO A 646 8.63 -6.19 -21.60
CA PRO A 646 9.53 -6.99 -20.77
C PRO A 646 10.26 -6.23 -19.67
N ASN A 647 10.39 -4.91 -19.80
CA ASN A 647 10.97 -4.04 -18.80
C ASN A 647 9.93 -3.47 -17.81
N THR A 648 8.73 -4.07 -17.75
CA THR A 648 7.61 -3.67 -16.87
C THR A 648 6.99 -2.30 -17.18
N VAL A 649 7.32 -1.68 -18.29
CA VAL A 649 6.62 -0.47 -18.74
C VAL A 649 5.25 -0.86 -19.29
N GLU A 650 4.20 -0.24 -18.78
CA GLU A 650 2.83 -0.47 -19.22
C GLU A 650 2.29 0.72 -20.02
N GLY A 651 1.58 0.45 -21.11
CA GLY A 651 0.92 1.46 -21.93
C GLY A 651 -0.48 1.04 -22.37
N LEU A 652 -1.32 2.03 -22.67
CA LEU A 652 -2.73 1.83 -23.04
C LEU A 652 -2.91 1.81 -24.56
N SER A 653 -3.50 0.74 -25.09
CA SER A 653 -4.06 0.72 -26.45
C SER A 653 -5.57 0.90 -26.37
N ARG A 654 -6.03 2.09 -26.79
CA ARG A 654 -7.45 2.45 -26.74
C ARG A 654 -8.23 1.75 -27.86
N LEU A 655 -9.43 1.21 -27.60
CA LEU A 655 -10.28 0.59 -28.61
C LEU A 655 -10.59 1.57 -29.77
N ALA A 656 -10.79 2.85 -29.47
CA ALA A 656 -11.04 3.89 -30.48
C ALA A 656 -9.90 4.06 -31.49
N ASN A 657 -8.68 3.62 -31.16
CA ASN A 657 -7.49 3.72 -32.02
C ASN A 657 -7.22 2.42 -32.79
N MET A 658 -7.99 1.37 -32.58
CA MET A 658 -7.93 0.11 -33.30
C MET A 658 -8.83 0.21 -34.56
N GLY A 659 -8.25 0.68 -35.66
CA GLY A 659 -9.01 1.04 -36.86
C GLY A 659 -9.40 -0.11 -37.80
N ASP A 660 -9.09 -1.36 -37.46
CA ASP A 660 -9.35 -2.54 -38.31
C ASP A 660 -10.73 -3.19 -38.08
N ASP A 661 -11.37 -2.95 -36.94
CA ASP A 661 -12.71 -3.47 -36.60
C ASP A 661 -13.41 -2.61 -35.51
N TYR A 662 -14.68 -2.91 -35.25
CA TYR A 662 -15.39 -2.48 -34.05
C TYR A 662 -15.23 -3.53 -32.96
N TYR A 663 -14.67 -3.14 -31.82
CA TYR A 663 -14.33 -4.05 -30.73
C TYR A 663 -15.29 -3.94 -29.56
N ILE A 664 -15.76 -5.08 -29.06
CA ILE A 664 -16.71 -5.18 -27.94
C ILE A 664 -15.97 -5.85 -26.76
N TYR A 665 -16.15 -5.30 -25.58
CA TYR A 665 -15.62 -5.86 -24.34
C TYR A 665 -16.60 -6.86 -23.72
N ASP A 666 -16.13 -8.06 -23.41
CA ASP A 666 -16.85 -9.08 -22.66
C ASP A 666 -16.37 -9.06 -21.20
N GLU A 667 -17.25 -8.63 -20.29
CA GLU A 667 -16.96 -8.51 -18.87
C GLU A 667 -16.77 -9.86 -18.15
N ILE A 668 -17.33 -10.95 -18.70
CA ILE A 668 -17.25 -12.28 -18.07
C ILE A 668 -15.88 -12.92 -18.34
N THR A 669 -15.44 -12.81 -19.59
CA THR A 669 -14.20 -13.46 -20.05
C THR A 669 -12.98 -12.51 -20.04
N TYR A 670 -13.18 -11.23 -19.70
CA TYR A 670 -12.17 -10.16 -19.81
C TYR A 670 -11.51 -10.16 -21.19
N THR A 671 -12.34 -10.21 -22.24
CA THR A 671 -11.89 -10.35 -23.64
C THR A 671 -12.42 -9.20 -24.48
N ILE A 672 -11.63 -8.70 -25.39
CA ILE A 672 -12.04 -7.79 -26.45
C ILE A 672 -12.23 -8.58 -27.72
N ILE A 673 -13.39 -8.46 -28.36
CA ILE A 673 -13.80 -9.24 -29.53
C ILE A 673 -14.16 -8.29 -30.67
N GLY A 674 -13.50 -8.44 -31.82
CA GLY A 674 -13.84 -7.74 -33.05
C GLY A 674 -15.18 -8.25 -33.63
N GLU A 675 -16.10 -7.35 -33.91
CA GLU A 675 -17.45 -7.69 -34.35
C GLU A 675 -17.43 -8.42 -35.71
N ARG A 676 -16.67 -7.91 -36.67
CA ARG A 676 -16.54 -8.42 -38.03
C ARG A 676 -15.46 -9.48 -38.17
N THR A 677 -14.25 -9.19 -37.70
CA THR A 677 -13.07 -10.03 -37.88
C THR A 677 -13.02 -11.21 -36.94
N ARG A 678 -13.77 -11.18 -35.83
CA ARG A 678 -13.73 -12.15 -34.75
C ARG A 678 -12.35 -12.27 -34.09
N LYS A 679 -11.45 -11.31 -34.37
CA LYS A 679 -10.19 -11.22 -33.62
C LYS A 679 -10.49 -11.02 -32.13
N THR A 680 -9.79 -11.77 -31.29
CA THR A 680 -9.93 -11.69 -29.83
C THR A 680 -8.63 -11.25 -29.21
N TYR A 681 -8.70 -10.41 -28.19
CA TYR A 681 -7.57 -10.06 -27.35
C TYR A 681 -7.91 -10.39 -25.90
N ARG A 682 -6.99 -11.06 -25.21
CA ARG A 682 -7.13 -11.53 -23.82
C ARG A 682 -5.91 -11.13 -23.03
N ILE A 683 -6.02 -11.09 -21.70
CA ILE A 683 -4.87 -10.97 -20.81
C ILE A 683 -3.93 -12.16 -21.09
N GLY A 684 -2.61 -11.88 -21.16
CA GLY A 684 -1.58 -12.87 -21.51
C GLY A 684 -1.31 -13.02 -23.01
N ASP A 685 -2.06 -12.34 -23.90
CA ASP A 685 -1.79 -12.40 -25.34
C ASP A 685 -0.52 -11.63 -25.69
N PRO A 686 0.46 -12.28 -26.37
CA PRO A 686 1.66 -11.59 -26.81
C PRO A 686 1.35 -10.77 -28.08
N VAL A 687 1.74 -9.49 -28.06
CA VAL A 687 1.44 -8.54 -29.14
C VAL A 687 2.67 -7.73 -29.52
N ARG A 688 2.73 -7.33 -30.80
CA ARG A 688 3.66 -6.32 -31.31
C ARG A 688 2.96 -4.97 -31.24
N ILE A 689 3.62 -4.00 -30.59
CA ILE A 689 3.08 -2.65 -30.43
C ILE A 689 4.03 -1.62 -31.04
N LYS A 690 3.49 -0.45 -31.30
CA LYS A 690 4.23 0.78 -31.59
C LYS A 690 3.90 1.83 -30.52
N VAL A 691 4.90 2.51 -29.98
CA VAL A 691 4.68 3.64 -29.08
C VAL A 691 4.04 4.78 -29.89
N ALA A 692 2.78 5.07 -29.59
CA ALA A 692 1.99 6.03 -30.36
C ALA A 692 2.15 7.45 -29.81
N ASN A 693 2.13 7.60 -28.51
CA ASN A 693 2.26 8.88 -27.81
C ASN A 693 2.71 8.67 -26.37
N VAL A 694 3.42 9.64 -25.81
CA VAL A 694 3.78 9.68 -24.40
C VAL A 694 3.46 11.05 -23.84
N ASN A 695 2.77 11.09 -22.73
CA ASN A 695 2.48 12.31 -22.00
C ASN A 695 3.08 12.21 -20.59
N VAL A 696 4.24 12.82 -20.40
CA VAL A 696 4.99 12.77 -19.15
C VAL A 696 4.20 13.43 -18.00
N ASP A 697 3.55 14.56 -18.26
CA ASP A 697 2.77 15.29 -17.25
C ASP A 697 1.61 14.45 -16.68
N LEU A 698 0.94 13.71 -17.57
CA LEU A 698 -0.17 12.84 -17.21
C LEU A 698 0.28 11.42 -16.85
N ARG A 699 1.57 11.12 -17.02
CA ARG A 699 2.15 9.79 -16.82
C ARG A 699 1.41 8.73 -17.64
N GLU A 700 1.03 9.09 -18.88
CA GLU A 700 0.31 8.23 -19.81
C GLU A 700 1.19 7.83 -20.98
N ILE A 701 1.19 6.55 -21.31
CA ILE A 701 1.86 5.98 -22.46
C ILE A 701 0.79 5.33 -23.31
N ASP A 702 0.61 5.81 -24.56
CA ASP A 702 -0.33 5.22 -25.49
C ASP A 702 0.41 4.29 -26.47
N PHE A 703 -0.06 3.07 -26.58
CA PHE A 703 0.42 2.09 -27.53
C PHE A 703 -0.59 1.88 -28.67
N LYS A 704 -0.07 1.55 -29.85
CA LYS A 704 -0.84 1.05 -30.98
C LYS A 704 -0.47 -0.39 -31.24
N ILE A 705 -1.43 -1.31 -31.13
CA ILE A 705 -1.21 -2.70 -31.51
C ILE A 705 -1.05 -2.79 -33.02
N LEU A 706 0.00 -3.46 -33.47
CA LEU A 706 0.26 -3.75 -34.88
C LEU A 706 -0.33 -5.11 -35.27
N TYR A 707 -0.01 -6.16 -34.50
CA TYR A 707 -0.52 -7.50 -34.65
C TYR A 707 -0.29 -8.35 -33.39
N LYS A 708 -0.98 -9.48 -33.29
CA LYS A 708 -0.62 -10.54 -32.32
C LYS A 708 0.63 -11.26 -32.82
N LEU A 709 1.55 -11.63 -31.94
CA LEU A 709 2.78 -12.32 -32.37
C LEU A 709 2.49 -13.66 -33.04
N GLU A 710 1.35 -14.29 -32.74
CA GLU A 710 0.85 -15.50 -33.43
C GLU A 710 0.47 -15.21 -34.89
N ASP A 711 0.07 -13.99 -35.24
CA ASP A 711 -0.34 -13.53 -36.57
C ASP A 711 0.78 -12.79 -37.32
N ARG A 712 2.02 -12.95 -36.91
CA ARG A 712 3.19 -12.27 -37.52
C ARG A 712 3.15 -12.38 -39.03
N PRO A 713 3.14 -11.29 -39.80
CA PRO A 713 3.22 -11.36 -41.27
C PRO A 713 4.51 -12.06 -41.66
N GLN A 714 4.40 -13.15 -42.44
CA GLN A 714 5.58 -13.78 -43.04
C GLN A 714 6.16 -12.78 -44.05
N ASN A 715 7.28 -12.13 -43.71
CA ASN A 715 8.03 -11.36 -44.68
C ASN A 715 8.57 -12.32 -45.73
N GLU A 716 8.13 -12.20 -46.98
CA GLU A 716 8.80 -12.74 -48.14
C GLU A 716 10.18 -12.08 -48.25
N GLY A 717 11.22 -12.59 -47.58
CA GLY A 717 12.53 -12.01 -47.67
C GLY A 717 13.65 -12.52 -46.76
N GLU A 718 13.42 -13.49 -45.91
CA GLU A 718 14.56 -14.20 -45.30
C GLU A 718 14.98 -15.33 -46.19
N GLN A 719 15.96 -15.06 -47.10
CA GLN A 719 16.73 -16.09 -47.76
C GLN A 719 17.42 -16.93 -46.67
N GLN A 720 17.06 -18.20 -46.64
CA GLN A 720 17.78 -19.21 -45.86
C GLN A 720 19.27 -19.16 -46.30
N GLU A 721 20.16 -18.71 -45.42
CA GLU A 721 21.57 -19.02 -45.51
C GLU A 721 21.68 -20.55 -45.38
N GLN A 722 21.89 -21.21 -46.52
CA GLN A 722 22.32 -22.62 -46.55
C GLN A 722 23.68 -22.74 -45.89
N PRO A 723 23.93 -23.72 -45.06
CA PRO A 723 25.27 -24.00 -44.54
C PRO A 723 26.17 -24.33 -45.72
N PHE A 724 27.29 -23.62 -45.83
CA PHE A 724 28.37 -24.01 -46.71
C PHE A 724 28.91 -25.34 -46.24
N ASP A 725 28.72 -26.43 -47.05
CA ASP A 725 29.47 -27.66 -46.90
C ASP A 725 30.94 -27.38 -47.21
N ASP A 726 31.80 -27.60 -46.22
CA ASP A 726 33.23 -27.65 -46.37
C ASP A 726 33.57 -28.83 -47.34
N ILE A 727 34.02 -28.47 -48.54
CA ILE A 727 34.66 -29.41 -49.42
C ILE A 727 36.13 -29.44 -49.04
N GLU A 728 36.56 -30.58 -48.48
CA GLU A 728 37.96 -30.96 -48.35
C GLU A 728 38.64 -30.98 -49.74
N GLU A 729 39.82 -30.31 -49.83
CA GLU A 729 41.05 -30.80 -50.54
C GLU A 729 42.27 -30.24 -49.80
#